data_0f9fd9c815b72f1fa75858daaf251f46
#
_entry.id   0f9fd9c815b72f1fa75858daaf251f46
#
_cell.length_a   1.000
_cell.length_b   1.000
_cell.length_c   1.000
_cell.angle_alpha   90.00
_cell.angle_beta   90.00
_cell.angle_gamma   90.00
#
_symmetry.space_group_name_H-M   'P 1'
#
loop_
_entity.id
_entity.type
_entity.pdbx_description
1 polymer ?
#
loop_
_entity_poly.entity_id
_entity_poly.type
_entity_poly.pdbx_seq_one_letter_code
_entity_poly.pdbx_strand_id
1 'polypeptide(L)'
;MKRTVMVMAAFVAAAECAAAVSMPRVFGDNMVLQQGRPVPVWGKAAPGEKVTVTFAGQTAAATADANGKWSLKLAPMKACAEGAEFRVAGENALAFKNVVVGEVWFCAGQSNMEFTMSSRRKVKNWQQEVAAANWPLIRHFNVAHKVSKVPLDDVDAEWVTTTPETIPPQSAVAFFFGETLHKALNVPVGLINSSWGGTGIEPWTPAGHPDDLWMLQNFGKWNRPQDVPTVLWNGMVAGLVPFAIKGAIWYQGCHNMRDGDVYTDKTVSLVRGWRREWGQGDFPYFLVQLAPYKYGNAKDTALARMQEAQARVPEKVPNSGYTVINDVGAVNDIHPTDKRTVGMRMADQALDRVYGKFVRPWRTPTLKGYKVEGNAMRVSLADAEGLKTRDGLPPTEFELRGICGKWVPAQAKIEGSDVVLTAEGVEEPLAMRFAPYNGSTPNLVNGAGLPAGPFRCGAPVPMGAAEKLPELKGMTCVQRYDIPVKNDFTRTPPKTLASKDGVTRVAYLIELQDKNGDTTFALAAMDAFATSSDDLVLTAKPGARRYRQPVANLTVRANTPAVKSLTDSTNGFIEFYTSTYSAKRMPTPAGGDDKLFDFNDTPTKPSAFGYGCLQVHDLAAKKTILAFNHFNNAKRPCDVGIGSALSGNPDWTFAANADEYKARRVSVWVK
;
A
#
# COMPACT_ATOMS: atom_id res chain seq x y z
N MET A 1 81.45 -2.58 34.78
CA MET A 1 80.39 -3.45 35.37
C MET A 1 79.13 -3.29 34.56
N LYS A 2 78.88 -4.18 33.58
CA LYS A 2 77.65 -4.19 32.75
C LYS A 2 76.68 -5.21 33.42
N ARG A 3 75.53 -4.73 33.86
CA ARG A 3 74.44 -5.62 34.35
C ARG A 3 73.53 -6.00 33.17
N THR A 4 73.56 -7.25 32.81
CA THR A 4 72.64 -7.91 31.87
C THR A 4 71.35 -8.20 32.60
N VAL A 5 70.23 -7.59 32.15
CA VAL A 5 68.89 -7.91 32.62
C VAL A 5 68.30 -8.97 31.71
N MET A 6 68.07 -10.15 32.25
CA MET A 6 67.45 -11.26 31.57
C MET A 6 65.91 -11.13 31.76
N VAL A 7 65.18 -10.84 30.67
CA VAL A 7 63.73 -10.80 30.68
C VAL A 7 63.25 -12.23 30.41
N MET A 8 62.70 -12.87 31.44
CA MET A 8 61.95 -14.12 31.29
C MET A 8 60.53 -13.83 30.76
N ALA A 9 60.26 -14.17 29.53
CA ALA A 9 58.93 -14.17 28.96
C ALA A 9 58.18 -15.42 29.49
N ALA A 10 57.24 -15.19 30.40
CA ALA A 10 56.31 -16.24 30.82
C ALA A 10 55.23 -16.36 29.73
N PHE A 11 55.25 -17.47 28.99
CA PHE A 11 54.12 -17.90 28.19
C PHE A 11 53.02 -18.37 29.14
N VAL A 12 51.99 -17.55 29.36
CA VAL A 12 50.71 -17.99 29.94
C VAL A 12 49.97 -18.69 28.79
N ALA A 13 50.00 -20.00 28.76
CA ALA A 13 49.08 -20.81 27.98
C ALA A 13 47.70 -20.60 28.60
N ALA A 14 46.88 -19.74 28.01
CA ALA A 14 45.45 -19.73 28.28
C ALA A 14 44.92 -21.09 27.80
N ALA A 15 44.56 -21.96 28.73
CA ALA A 15 43.74 -23.13 28.43
C ALA A 15 42.42 -22.59 27.86
N GLU A 16 42.30 -22.55 26.54
CA GLU A 16 41.01 -22.37 25.87
C GLU A 16 40.13 -23.55 26.33
N CYS A 17 39.14 -23.27 27.17
CA CYS A 17 38.10 -24.23 27.47
C CYS A 17 37.46 -24.60 26.12
N ALA A 18 37.73 -25.81 25.64
CA ALA A 18 37.19 -26.31 24.38
C ALA A 18 35.68 -26.15 24.44
N ALA A 19 35.12 -25.37 23.50
CA ALA A 19 33.70 -25.09 23.48
C ALA A 19 32.97 -26.38 23.09
N ALA A 20 32.20 -26.95 24.00
CA ALA A 20 31.38 -28.14 23.76
C ALA A 20 30.43 -27.91 22.58
N VAL A 21 30.09 -28.97 21.82
CA VAL A 21 29.12 -28.91 20.74
C VAL A 21 27.81 -28.30 21.24
N SER A 22 27.37 -27.27 20.57
CA SER A 22 26.10 -26.56 20.84
C SER A 22 25.33 -26.30 19.56
N MET A 23 23.99 -26.20 19.66
CA MET A 23 23.09 -25.97 18.54
C MET A 23 22.11 -24.82 18.84
N PRO A 24 21.65 -24.11 17.80
CA PRO A 24 20.53 -23.18 17.96
C PRO A 24 19.28 -23.90 18.47
N ARG A 25 18.46 -23.21 19.25
CA ARG A 25 17.24 -23.75 19.88
C ARG A 25 16.18 -24.29 18.93
N VAL A 26 16.25 -23.91 17.63
CA VAL A 26 15.38 -24.50 16.61
C VAL A 26 15.56 -25.99 16.45
N PHE A 27 16.73 -26.52 16.90
CA PHE A 27 16.98 -27.96 17.14
C PHE A 27 16.70 -28.29 18.59
N GLY A 28 15.67 -29.08 18.85
CA GLY A 28 15.22 -29.40 20.19
C GLY A 28 14.28 -30.59 20.22
N ASP A 29 13.91 -31.00 21.42
CA ASP A 29 12.86 -32.01 21.61
C ASP A 29 11.58 -31.60 20.89
N ASN A 30 10.85 -32.56 20.33
CA ASN A 30 9.60 -32.36 19.61
C ASN A 30 9.72 -31.57 18.28
N MET A 31 10.91 -31.25 17.77
CA MET A 31 11.05 -30.53 16.51
C MET A 31 10.45 -31.31 15.33
N VAL A 32 10.02 -30.57 14.30
CA VAL A 32 9.63 -31.12 13.00
C VAL A 32 10.69 -30.76 11.99
N LEU A 33 11.26 -31.76 11.30
CA LEU A 33 12.17 -31.54 10.17
C LEU A 33 11.40 -31.56 8.84
N GLN A 34 11.76 -30.66 7.93
CA GLN A 34 11.08 -30.54 6.64
C GLN A 34 11.32 -31.77 5.76
N GLN A 35 10.23 -32.41 5.28
CA GLN A 35 10.29 -33.50 4.33
C GLN A 35 10.67 -33.06 2.91
N GLY A 36 11.15 -34.05 2.09
CA GLY A 36 11.26 -33.91 0.64
C GLY A 36 12.38 -32.99 0.13
N ARG A 37 13.25 -32.53 1.01
CA ARG A 37 14.40 -31.68 0.68
C ARG A 37 15.58 -31.92 1.64
N PRO A 38 16.82 -31.54 1.24
CA PRO A 38 17.95 -31.59 2.16
C PRO A 38 17.66 -30.78 3.41
N VAL A 39 18.03 -31.32 4.59
CA VAL A 39 17.83 -30.66 5.88
C VAL A 39 19.17 -30.10 6.36
N PRO A 40 19.38 -28.79 6.34
CA PRO A 40 20.55 -28.15 6.93
C PRO A 40 20.57 -28.36 8.46
N VAL A 41 21.74 -28.70 8.97
CA VAL A 41 22.02 -28.86 10.42
C VAL A 41 23.31 -28.12 10.71
N TRP A 42 23.32 -27.27 11.74
CA TRP A 42 24.47 -26.43 12.06
C TRP A 42 24.57 -26.15 13.55
N GLY A 43 25.73 -25.69 13.96
CA GLY A 43 25.99 -25.31 15.34
C GLY A 43 27.40 -24.79 15.54
N LYS A 44 27.84 -24.83 16.80
CA LYS A 44 29.19 -24.45 17.21
C LYS A 44 29.88 -25.64 17.93
N ALA A 45 31.18 -25.70 17.81
CA ALA A 45 32.04 -26.67 18.45
C ALA A 45 33.47 -26.10 18.59
N ALA A 46 34.40 -26.79 19.16
CA ALA A 46 35.81 -26.39 19.17
C ALA A 46 36.34 -26.30 17.71
N PRO A 47 37.19 -25.31 17.36
CA PRO A 47 37.84 -25.28 16.05
C PRO A 47 38.54 -26.58 15.70
N GLY A 48 38.23 -27.14 14.52
CA GLY A 48 38.79 -28.42 14.08
C GLY A 48 38.05 -29.67 14.66
N GLU A 49 37.10 -29.52 15.54
CA GLU A 49 36.32 -30.62 16.10
C GLU A 49 35.44 -31.28 15.02
N LYS A 50 35.48 -32.63 15.00
CA LYS A 50 34.59 -33.41 14.11
C LYS A 50 33.26 -33.66 14.81
N VAL A 51 32.19 -33.11 14.22
CA VAL A 51 30.81 -33.25 14.68
C VAL A 51 30.08 -34.25 13.79
N THR A 52 29.41 -35.23 14.40
CA THR A 52 28.62 -36.26 13.70
C THR A 52 27.16 -36.14 14.09
N VAL A 53 26.26 -36.10 13.08
CA VAL A 53 24.80 -36.07 13.26
C VAL A 53 24.21 -37.40 12.80
N THR A 54 23.38 -38.02 13.65
CA THR A 54 22.67 -39.27 13.35
C THR A 54 21.16 -39.06 13.51
N PHE A 55 20.39 -39.35 12.48
CA PHE A 55 18.91 -39.28 12.50
C PHE A 55 18.29 -40.15 11.39
N ALA A 56 17.23 -40.88 11.73
CA ALA A 56 16.42 -41.68 10.76
C ALA A 56 17.27 -42.56 9.82
N GLY A 57 18.25 -43.28 10.39
CA GLY A 57 19.14 -44.16 9.64
C GLY A 57 20.24 -43.47 8.85
N GLN A 58 20.33 -42.16 8.90
CA GLN A 58 21.38 -41.37 8.26
C GLN A 58 22.47 -41.02 9.29
N THR A 59 23.71 -40.97 8.84
CA THR A 59 24.85 -40.45 9.59
C THR A 59 25.64 -39.52 8.68
N ALA A 60 25.84 -38.27 9.11
CA ALA A 60 26.64 -37.27 8.40
C ALA A 60 27.61 -36.60 9.36
N ALA A 61 28.76 -36.14 8.86
CA ALA A 61 29.75 -35.48 9.68
C ALA A 61 30.26 -34.19 9.01
N ALA A 62 30.67 -33.24 9.86
CA ALA A 62 31.36 -32.04 9.45
C ALA A 62 32.46 -31.70 10.44
N THR A 63 33.45 -30.89 10.03
CA THR A 63 34.49 -30.37 10.92
C THR A 63 34.21 -28.88 11.15
N ALA A 64 34.30 -28.44 12.40
CA ALA A 64 34.15 -27.04 12.77
C ALA A 64 35.28 -26.19 12.15
N ASP A 65 34.95 -25.06 11.61
CA ASP A 65 35.88 -24.09 11.03
C ASP A 65 36.74 -23.39 12.12
N ALA A 66 37.64 -22.50 11.71
CA ALA A 66 38.50 -21.75 12.64
C ALA A 66 37.70 -20.82 13.59
N ASN A 67 36.43 -20.53 13.29
CA ASN A 67 35.51 -19.76 14.15
C ASN A 67 34.61 -20.66 15.01
N GLY A 68 34.86 -21.97 15.00
CA GLY A 68 34.06 -22.93 15.69
C GLY A 68 32.69 -23.23 15.11
N LYS A 69 32.40 -22.80 13.85
CA LYS A 69 31.12 -23.04 13.17
C LYS A 69 31.21 -24.34 12.37
N TRP A 70 30.17 -25.16 12.44
CA TRP A 70 30.04 -26.36 11.61
C TRP A 70 28.64 -26.38 10.97
N SER A 71 28.54 -26.99 9.81
CA SER A 71 27.29 -27.25 9.14
C SER A 71 27.36 -28.47 8.23
N LEU A 72 26.25 -29.17 8.11
CA LEU A 72 26.09 -30.31 7.21
C LEU A 72 24.65 -30.37 6.69
N LYS A 73 24.34 -31.26 5.78
CA LYS A 73 22.97 -31.50 5.29
C LYS A 73 22.66 -33.00 5.40
N LEU A 74 21.54 -33.34 6.01
CA LEU A 74 20.94 -34.65 5.87
C LEU A 74 20.23 -34.76 4.51
N ALA A 75 20.21 -35.94 3.94
CA ALA A 75 19.50 -36.22 2.70
C ALA A 75 17.98 -36.05 2.87
N PRO A 76 17.24 -35.78 1.79
CA PRO A 76 15.78 -35.66 1.84
C PRO A 76 15.12 -36.89 2.48
N MET A 77 14.17 -36.63 3.37
CA MET A 77 13.40 -37.67 4.06
C MET A 77 11.94 -37.63 3.68
N LYS A 78 11.26 -38.77 3.76
CA LYS A 78 9.79 -38.84 3.66
C LYS A 78 9.18 -38.46 5.02
N ALA A 79 7.94 -37.98 5.02
CA ALA A 79 7.19 -37.74 6.26
C ALA A 79 7.16 -39.00 7.12
N CYS A 80 7.38 -38.80 8.42
CA CYS A 80 7.32 -39.87 9.44
C CYS A 80 6.70 -39.29 10.71
N ALA A 81 5.58 -39.84 11.13
CA ALA A 81 4.86 -39.42 12.35
C ALA A 81 5.43 -40.10 13.62
N GLU A 82 6.24 -41.16 13.48
CA GLU A 82 6.92 -41.80 14.58
C GLU A 82 8.10 -40.95 15.04
N GLY A 83 8.08 -40.58 16.32
CA GLY A 83 9.13 -39.75 16.93
C GLY A 83 10.42 -40.56 17.10
N ALA A 84 11.52 -40.05 16.56
CA ALA A 84 12.85 -40.64 16.67
C ALA A 84 13.80 -39.74 17.47
N GLU A 85 14.94 -40.30 17.92
CA GLU A 85 15.99 -39.54 18.56
C GLU A 85 16.93 -38.96 17.50
N PHE A 86 17.19 -37.64 17.61
CA PHE A 86 18.17 -36.92 16.79
C PHE A 86 19.43 -36.69 17.63
N ARG A 87 20.55 -37.27 17.21
CA ARG A 87 21.82 -37.22 17.94
C ARG A 87 22.85 -36.36 17.25
N VAL A 88 23.58 -35.61 18.07
CA VAL A 88 24.76 -34.84 17.64
C VAL A 88 25.90 -35.19 18.57
N ALA A 89 27.00 -35.65 18.04
CA ALA A 89 28.16 -36.11 18.81
C ALA A 89 29.43 -35.40 18.32
N GLY A 90 30.16 -34.85 19.24
CA GLY A 90 31.50 -34.31 19.14
C GLY A 90 32.27 -34.70 20.41
N GLU A 91 32.97 -33.78 21.06
CA GLU A 91 33.59 -34.01 22.40
C GLU A 91 32.51 -34.26 23.47
N ASN A 92 31.32 -33.63 23.31
CA ASN A 92 30.11 -33.98 24.06
C ASN A 92 29.05 -34.53 23.11
N ALA A 93 27.92 -34.97 23.66
CA ALA A 93 26.78 -35.46 22.90
C ALA A 93 25.51 -34.74 23.30
N LEU A 94 24.70 -34.36 22.28
CA LEU A 94 23.35 -33.86 22.42
C LEU A 94 22.37 -34.88 21.83
N ALA A 95 21.24 -35.09 22.49
CA ALA A 95 20.18 -35.96 22.00
C ALA A 95 18.82 -35.27 22.15
N PHE A 96 18.13 -35.11 21.04
CA PHE A 96 16.79 -34.52 20.99
C PHE A 96 15.77 -35.63 20.75
N LYS A 97 14.73 -35.64 21.57
CA LYS A 97 13.74 -36.73 21.60
C LYS A 97 12.50 -36.35 20.80
N ASN A 98 11.75 -37.35 20.38
CA ASN A 98 10.47 -37.21 19.73
C ASN A 98 10.51 -36.29 18.47
N VAL A 99 11.60 -36.40 17.69
CA VAL A 99 11.77 -35.67 16.44
C VAL A 99 10.99 -36.36 15.32
N VAL A 100 10.18 -35.62 14.58
CA VAL A 100 9.37 -36.13 13.44
C VAL A 100 9.76 -35.45 12.16
N VAL A 101 9.36 -36.03 11.01
CA VAL A 101 9.56 -35.48 9.69
C VAL A 101 8.18 -35.11 9.11
N GLY A 102 8.00 -33.89 8.63
CA GLY A 102 6.73 -33.40 8.11
C GLY A 102 6.88 -32.08 7.33
N GLU A 103 5.88 -31.26 7.39
CA GLU A 103 5.85 -29.93 6.73
C GLU A 103 6.15 -28.83 7.74
N VAL A 104 7.12 -27.97 7.45
CA VAL A 104 7.48 -26.85 8.33
C VAL A 104 7.10 -25.53 7.66
N TRP A 105 6.30 -24.74 8.33
CA TRP A 105 5.88 -23.43 7.84
C TRP A 105 6.31 -22.29 8.76
N PHE A 106 6.86 -21.25 8.16
CA PHE A 106 7.22 -20.02 8.86
C PHE A 106 5.99 -19.10 8.89
N CYS A 107 5.52 -18.75 10.09
CA CYS A 107 4.32 -17.93 10.32
C CYS A 107 4.76 -16.61 10.92
N ALA A 108 4.61 -15.50 10.18
CA ALA A 108 5.13 -14.22 10.64
C ALA A 108 4.16 -13.07 10.41
N GLY A 109 4.39 -11.95 11.09
CA GLY A 109 3.56 -10.77 10.94
C GLY A 109 3.41 -9.94 12.21
N GLN A 110 2.22 -9.32 12.37
CA GLN A 110 1.91 -8.49 13.53
C GLN A 110 0.75 -9.09 14.37
N SER A 111 0.08 -8.27 15.16
CA SER A 111 -0.92 -8.70 16.15
C SER A 111 -1.92 -9.75 15.66
N ASN A 112 -2.40 -9.67 14.43
CA ASN A 112 -3.33 -10.64 13.88
C ASN A 112 -2.73 -12.02 13.64
N MET A 113 -1.40 -12.13 13.44
CA MET A 113 -0.67 -13.39 13.46
C MET A 113 -0.31 -13.80 14.90
N GLU A 114 0.01 -12.82 15.74
CA GLU A 114 0.47 -13.04 17.11
C GLU A 114 -0.63 -13.52 18.06
N PHE A 115 -1.89 -13.10 17.89
CA PHE A 115 -2.97 -13.45 18.81
C PHE A 115 -3.03 -14.94 19.07
N THR A 116 -2.88 -15.28 20.34
CA THR A 116 -2.84 -16.66 20.85
C THR A 116 -4.24 -17.25 20.95
N MET A 117 -4.31 -18.57 21.00
CA MET A 117 -5.60 -19.31 21.14
C MET A 117 -6.40 -18.88 22.36
N SER A 118 -5.76 -18.52 23.47
CA SER A 118 -6.41 -18.03 24.68
C SER A 118 -6.67 -16.53 24.71
N SER A 119 -6.41 -15.81 23.62
CA SER A 119 -6.67 -14.37 23.55
C SER A 119 -8.16 -14.08 23.59
N ARG A 120 -8.66 -13.79 24.81
CA ARG A 120 -10.07 -13.50 25.07
C ARG A 120 -10.58 -12.40 24.14
N ARG A 121 -11.78 -12.61 23.56
CA ARG A 121 -12.42 -11.69 22.62
C ARG A 121 -11.66 -11.46 21.29
N LYS A 122 -10.55 -12.14 21.06
CA LYS A 122 -9.76 -12.03 19.80
C LYS A 122 -9.76 -13.35 19.00
N VAL A 123 -10.23 -14.44 19.58
CA VAL A 123 -10.45 -15.71 18.90
C VAL A 123 -11.86 -16.20 19.20
N LYS A 124 -12.66 -16.39 18.13
CA LYS A 124 -14.04 -16.91 18.22
C LYS A 124 -14.02 -18.33 18.75
N ASN A 125 -14.90 -18.64 19.70
CA ASN A 125 -15.05 -19.96 20.32
C ASN A 125 -13.74 -20.50 20.94
N TRP A 126 -12.86 -19.64 21.41
CA TRP A 126 -11.50 -20.03 21.87
C TRP A 126 -11.50 -21.16 22.91
N GLN A 127 -12.48 -21.19 23.84
CA GLN A 127 -12.55 -22.23 24.90
C GLN A 127 -12.81 -23.61 24.30
N GLN A 128 -13.75 -23.69 23.35
CA GLN A 128 -14.06 -24.93 22.63
C GLN A 128 -12.88 -25.37 21.77
N GLU A 129 -12.23 -24.42 21.11
CA GLU A 129 -11.05 -24.69 20.26
C GLU A 129 -9.86 -25.20 21.09
N VAL A 130 -9.60 -24.59 22.25
CA VAL A 130 -8.57 -25.06 23.19
C VAL A 130 -8.90 -26.46 23.69
N ALA A 131 -10.12 -26.71 24.16
CA ALA A 131 -10.51 -28.01 24.69
C ALA A 131 -10.45 -29.13 23.63
N ALA A 132 -10.65 -28.82 22.35
CA ALA A 132 -10.59 -29.75 21.23
C ALA A 132 -9.16 -29.94 20.65
N ALA A 133 -8.19 -29.16 21.08
CA ALA A 133 -6.86 -29.09 20.49
C ALA A 133 -5.93 -30.24 20.94
N ASN A 134 -6.26 -31.48 20.62
CA ASN A 134 -5.42 -32.64 20.87
C ASN A 134 -4.82 -33.15 19.54
N TRP A 135 -3.75 -32.48 19.09
CA TRP A 135 -3.08 -32.73 17.81
C TRP A 135 -1.56 -32.87 17.98
N PRO A 136 -1.03 -33.95 18.61
CA PRO A 136 0.38 -34.04 18.98
C PRO A 136 1.36 -34.03 17.80
N LEU A 137 0.88 -34.22 16.56
CA LEU A 137 1.65 -34.09 15.32
C LEU A 137 1.67 -32.68 14.74
N ILE A 138 0.87 -31.74 15.29
CA ILE A 138 1.03 -30.32 15.03
C ILE A 138 1.89 -29.74 16.15
N ARG A 139 2.99 -29.10 15.78
CA ARG A 139 3.97 -28.62 16.74
C ARG A 139 4.29 -27.16 16.51
N HIS A 140 4.44 -26.41 17.59
CA HIS A 140 4.67 -24.99 17.58
C HIS A 140 6.05 -24.65 18.10
N PHE A 141 6.67 -23.66 17.45
CA PHE A 141 7.90 -23.03 17.89
C PHE A 141 7.66 -21.53 17.90
N ASN A 142 7.38 -20.94 19.08
CA ASN A 142 6.92 -19.56 19.21
C ASN A 142 8.07 -18.68 19.70
N VAL A 143 8.61 -17.85 18.78
CA VAL A 143 9.79 -17.02 19.01
C VAL A 143 9.46 -15.86 19.95
N ALA A 144 10.24 -15.72 21.02
CA ALA A 144 10.12 -14.59 21.95
C ALA A 144 10.53 -13.25 21.30
N HIS A 145 9.92 -12.15 21.74
CA HIS A 145 10.22 -10.82 21.25
C HIS A 145 11.67 -10.43 21.54
N LYS A 146 12.42 -10.09 20.50
CA LYS A 146 13.81 -9.66 20.60
C LYS A 146 14.15 -8.63 19.52
N VAL A 147 14.73 -7.53 19.93
CA VAL A 147 15.31 -6.50 19.04
C VAL A 147 16.82 -6.68 19.01
N SER A 148 17.42 -6.66 17.83
CA SER A 148 18.87 -6.68 17.68
C SER A 148 19.32 -5.80 16.52
N LYS A 149 20.45 -5.09 16.71
CA LYS A 149 21.08 -4.29 15.65
C LYS A 149 21.91 -5.14 14.67
N VAL A 150 22.24 -6.37 15.08
CA VAL A 150 23.00 -7.33 14.29
C VAL A 150 22.27 -8.67 14.27
N PRO A 151 22.43 -9.47 13.20
CA PRO A 151 21.84 -10.80 13.15
C PRO A 151 22.31 -11.66 14.34
N LEU A 152 21.37 -12.28 15.04
CA LEU A 152 21.66 -13.23 16.11
C LEU A 152 21.80 -14.64 15.53
N ASP A 153 22.67 -15.45 16.13
CA ASP A 153 22.89 -16.85 15.73
C ASP A 153 21.79 -17.80 16.25
N ASP A 154 20.92 -17.33 17.17
CA ASP A 154 19.87 -18.12 17.81
C ASP A 154 18.67 -17.26 18.19
N VAL A 155 17.54 -17.89 18.44
CA VAL A 155 16.29 -17.27 18.91
C VAL A 155 15.84 -17.94 20.21
N ASP A 156 15.05 -17.21 21.03
CA ASP A 156 14.50 -17.75 22.27
C ASP A 156 13.12 -18.37 22.00
N ALA A 157 13.09 -19.71 21.92
CA ALA A 157 11.89 -20.52 21.71
C ALA A 157 12.17 -21.99 21.99
N GLU A 158 11.09 -22.76 22.10
CA GLU A 158 11.14 -24.23 22.19
C GLU A 158 9.98 -24.86 21.40
N TRP A 159 10.17 -26.12 20.95
CA TRP A 159 9.11 -26.85 20.28
C TRP A 159 8.16 -27.48 21.29
N VAL A 160 6.86 -27.23 21.12
CA VAL A 160 5.80 -27.85 21.92
C VAL A 160 4.81 -28.61 21.04
N THR A 161 4.35 -29.77 21.52
CA THR A 161 3.25 -30.51 20.88
C THR A 161 1.93 -29.84 21.18
N THR A 162 0.96 -29.93 20.28
CA THR A 162 -0.40 -29.37 20.51
C THR A 162 -1.25 -30.26 21.38
N THR A 163 -1.53 -29.78 22.58
CA THR A 163 -2.54 -30.34 23.51
C THR A 163 -3.40 -29.21 24.07
N PRO A 164 -4.53 -29.48 24.75
CA PRO A 164 -5.32 -28.45 25.42
C PRO A 164 -4.50 -27.59 26.41
N GLU A 165 -3.44 -28.15 27.00
CA GLU A 165 -2.58 -27.48 27.98
C GLU A 165 -1.53 -26.58 27.30
N THR A 166 -1.04 -26.94 26.11
CA THR A 166 0.08 -26.27 25.44
C THR A 166 -0.35 -25.27 24.36
N ILE A 167 -1.55 -25.43 23.81
CA ILE A 167 -2.07 -24.57 22.73
C ILE A 167 -2.46 -23.14 23.17
N PRO A 168 -2.87 -22.85 24.42
CA PRO A 168 -3.31 -21.53 24.81
C PRO A 168 -2.38 -20.37 24.45
N PRO A 169 -1.03 -20.45 24.60
CA PRO A 169 -0.10 -19.39 24.22
C PRO A 169 0.30 -19.39 22.73
N GLN A 170 -0.19 -20.32 21.92
CA GLN A 170 0.23 -20.44 20.52
C GLN A 170 -0.64 -19.59 19.58
N SER A 171 -0.08 -19.14 18.45
CA SER A 171 -0.79 -18.39 17.42
C SER A 171 -2.04 -19.12 16.91
N ALA A 172 -3.20 -18.49 17.02
CA ALA A 172 -4.45 -19.07 16.55
C ALA A 172 -4.49 -19.23 15.02
N VAL A 173 -4.01 -18.23 14.27
CA VAL A 173 -3.99 -18.30 12.80
C VAL A 173 -3.04 -19.39 12.33
N ALA A 174 -1.83 -19.47 12.90
CA ALA A 174 -0.87 -20.51 12.57
C ALA A 174 -1.43 -21.90 12.90
N PHE A 175 -2.08 -22.07 14.06
CA PHE A 175 -2.70 -23.34 14.44
C PHE A 175 -3.78 -23.78 13.44
N PHE A 176 -4.75 -22.92 13.10
CA PHE A 176 -5.83 -23.28 12.16
C PHE A 176 -5.31 -23.55 10.74
N PHE A 177 -4.25 -22.86 10.32
CA PHE A 177 -3.53 -23.19 9.09
C PHE A 177 -2.92 -24.58 9.17
N GLY A 178 -2.15 -24.88 10.23
CA GLY A 178 -1.49 -26.16 10.44
C GLY A 178 -2.48 -27.33 10.62
N GLU A 179 -3.57 -27.10 11.36
CA GLU A 179 -4.65 -28.09 11.53
C GLU A 179 -5.29 -28.48 10.18
N THR A 180 -5.54 -27.50 9.33
CA THR A 180 -6.10 -27.73 7.99
C THR A 180 -5.13 -28.53 7.11
N LEU A 181 -3.84 -28.18 7.13
CA LEU A 181 -2.81 -28.92 6.41
C LEU A 181 -2.68 -30.36 6.94
N HIS A 182 -2.58 -30.51 8.26
CA HIS A 182 -2.44 -31.84 8.89
C HIS A 182 -3.58 -32.78 8.53
N LYS A 183 -4.82 -32.28 8.66
CA LYS A 183 -6.03 -33.05 8.28
C LYS A 183 -6.06 -33.47 6.82
N ALA A 184 -5.59 -32.59 5.94
CA ALA A 184 -5.60 -32.86 4.50
C ALA A 184 -4.45 -33.77 4.06
N LEU A 185 -3.26 -33.58 4.59
CA LEU A 185 -2.03 -34.27 4.14
C LEU A 185 -1.72 -35.53 4.95
N ASN A 186 -2.25 -35.63 6.16
CA ASN A 186 -1.96 -36.69 7.13
C ASN A 186 -0.46 -36.84 7.43
N VAL A 187 0.24 -35.71 7.59
CA VAL A 187 1.68 -35.65 7.96
C VAL A 187 1.88 -34.73 9.15
N PRO A 188 2.99 -34.89 9.92
CA PRO A 188 3.34 -33.90 10.93
C PRO A 188 3.48 -32.49 10.37
N VAL A 189 3.11 -31.46 11.16
CA VAL A 189 3.21 -30.05 10.78
C VAL A 189 3.92 -29.25 11.86
N GLY A 190 5.04 -28.63 11.51
CA GLY A 190 5.76 -27.68 12.35
C GLY A 190 5.43 -26.24 11.99
N LEU A 191 5.08 -25.43 12.98
CA LEU A 191 4.68 -24.04 12.86
C LEU A 191 5.66 -23.17 13.63
N ILE A 192 6.57 -22.51 12.91
CA ILE A 192 7.51 -21.56 13.50
C ILE A 192 6.84 -20.19 13.46
N ASN A 193 6.37 -19.68 14.60
CA ASN A 193 5.74 -18.36 14.69
C ASN A 193 6.74 -17.32 15.16
N SER A 194 6.92 -16.27 14.37
CA SER A 194 7.70 -15.07 14.69
C SER A 194 6.88 -13.85 14.34
N SER A 195 6.19 -13.28 15.32
CA SER A 195 5.26 -12.16 15.14
C SER A 195 5.33 -11.19 16.30
N TRP A 196 5.05 -9.89 16.03
CA TRP A 196 5.02 -8.85 17.05
C TRP A 196 3.97 -7.78 16.71
N GLY A 197 2.99 -7.60 17.58
CA GLY A 197 1.88 -6.67 17.41
C GLY A 197 2.31 -5.22 17.22
N GLY A 198 1.62 -4.55 16.27
CA GLY A 198 1.85 -3.12 15.99
C GLY A 198 3.15 -2.80 15.25
N THR A 199 3.85 -3.77 14.66
CA THR A 199 5.09 -3.55 13.91
C THR A 199 4.83 -3.34 12.42
N GLY A 200 5.67 -2.53 11.76
CA GLY A 200 5.72 -2.39 10.30
C GLY A 200 6.39 -3.58 9.63
N ILE A 201 6.42 -3.56 8.29
CA ILE A 201 7.12 -4.59 7.48
C ILE A 201 8.64 -4.40 7.50
N GLU A 202 9.11 -3.17 7.67
CA GLU A 202 10.50 -2.76 7.56
C GLU A 202 11.42 -3.45 8.60
N PRO A 203 11.04 -3.58 9.89
CA PRO A 203 11.83 -4.31 10.87
C PRO A 203 12.08 -5.78 10.53
N TRP A 204 11.20 -6.41 9.75
CA TRP A 204 11.26 -7.82 9.36
C TRP A 204 12.07 -8.07 8.08
N THR A 205 12.46 -7.00 7.38
CA THR A 205 13.20 -7.07 6.13
C THR A 205 14.70 -7.13 6.41
N PRO A 206 15.44 -8.15 5.91
CA PRO A 206 16.89 -8.23 6.09
C PRO A 206 17.59 -7.09 5.35
N ALA A 207 18.65 -6.53 5.96
CA ALA A 207 19.53 -5.59 5.28
C ALA A 207 20.43 -6.33 4.27
N GLY A 208 20.86 -5.64 3.21
CA GLY A 208 21.96 -6.17 2.40
C GLY A 208 21.78 -6.15 0.88
N HIS A 209 20.68 -5.63 0.34
CA HIS A 209 20.57 -5.36 -1.09
C HIS A 209 20.48 -3.85 -1.34
N PRO A 210 21.20 -3.28 -2.33
CA PRO A 210 21.11 -1.85 -2.66
C PRO A 210 19.69 -1.37 -2.95
N ASP A 211 18.86 -2.22 -3.56
CA ASP A 211 17.46 -1.91 -3.87
C ASP A 211 16.57 -1.82 -2.61
N ASP A 212 17.01 -2.34 -1.47
CA ASP A 212 16.26 -2.27 -0.21
C ASP A 212 16.58 -0.98 0.57
N LEU A 213 17.65 -0.27 0.20
CA LEU A 213 18.09 0.96 0.88
C LEU A 213 17.07 2.10 0.79
N TRP A 214 16.27 2.16 -0.28
CA TRP A 214 15.22 3.18 -0.39
C TRP A 214 14.16 3.05 0.71
N MET A 215 13.86 1.83 1.16
CA MET A 215 12.96 1.59 2.29
C MET A 215 13.51 2.19 3.59
N LEU A 216 14.85 2.21 3.72
CA LEU A 216 15.53 2.73 4.89
C LEU A 216 15.63 4.26 4.88
N GLN A 217 15.53 4.90 3.71
CA GLN A 217 15.70 6.36 3.53
C GLN A 217 14.40 7.17 3.70
N ASN A 218 13.23 6.55 3.53
CA ASN A 218 11.95 7.27 3.40
C ASN A 218 11.05 7.19 4.64
N PHE A 219 11.55 6.76 5.78
CA PHE A 219 10.71 6.51 6.94
C PHE A 219 10.89 7.55 8.03
N GLY A 220 9.72 7.94 8.54
CA GLY A 220 9.57 8.88 9.63
C GLY A 220 10.28 8.47 10.92
N LYS A 221 10.12 9.23 11.97
CA LYS A 221 10.75 8.97 13.28
C LYS A 221 10.33 7.60 13.84
N TRP A 222 11.32 6.72 14.04
CA TRP A 222 11.14 5.45 14.70
C TRP A 222 10.94 5.69 16.20
N ASN A 223 9.72 5.55 16.67
CA ASN A 223 9.37 5.91 18.06
C ASN A 223 9.63 4.77 19.05
N ARG A 224 9.75 3.52 18.57
CA ARG A 224 9.96 2.34 19.41
C ARG A 224 11.13 1.51 18.88
N PRO A 225 11.91 0.82 19.73
CA PRO A 225 13.05 0.01 19.29
C PRO A 225 12.70 -1.03 18.22
N GLN A 226 11.52 -1.65 18.32
CA GLN A 226 11.05 -2.66 17.37
C GLN A 226 10.55 -2.10 16.04
N ASP A 227 10.47 -0.77 15.85
CA ASP A 227 10.07 -0.15 14.59
C ASP A 227 11.26 0.14 13.67
N VAL A 228 12.48 0.07 14.20
CA VAL A 228 13.69 0.30 13.41
C VAL A 228 13.83 -0.78 12.32
N PRO A 229 14.16 -0.42 11.09
CA PRO A 229 14.35 -1.41 10.02
C PRO A 229 15.34 -2.50 10.41
N THR A 230 15.03 -3.74 9.97
CA THR A 230 15.89 -4.93 10.11
C THR A 230 16.01 -5.49 11.53
N VAL A 231 15.66 -4.76 12.58
CA VAL A 231 15.95 -5.21 13.96
C VAL A 231 15.19 -6.46 14.38
N LEU A 232 14.00 -6.72 13.83
CA LEU A 232 13.23 -7.94 14.10
C LEU A 232 13.70 -9.10 13.23
N TRP A 233 14.10 -8.82 11.99
CA TRP A 233 14.86 -9.82 11.23
C TRP A 233 16.07 -10.29 12.02
N ASN A 234 16.90 -9.38 12.49
CA ASN A 234 18.12 -9.70 13.23
C ASN A 234 17.84 -10.47 14.55
N GLY A 235 16.80 -10.06 15.27
CA GLY A 235 16.53 -10.60 16.61
C GLY A 235 15.62 -11.82 16.66
N MET A 236 14.76 -12.01 15.65
CA MET A 236 13.67 -13.00 15.69
C MET A 236 13.62 -13.94 14.49
N VAL A 237 14.44 -13.71 13.45
CA VAL A 237 14.39 -14.52 12.22
C VAL A 237 15.77 -15.05 11.82
N ALA A 238 16.81 -14.24 11.87
CA ALA A 238 18.14 -14.59 11.39
C ALA A 238 18.68 -15.90 12.02
N GLY A 239 18.46 -16.11 13.33
CA GLY A 239 18.88 -17.32 14.03
C GLY A 239 18.14 -18.60 13.63
N LEU A 240 17.06 -18.50 12.83
CA LEU A 240 16.35 -19.65 12.27
C LEU A 240 16.94 -20.10 10.93
N VAL A 241 17.68 -19.23 10.26
CA VAL A 241 18.23 -19.50 8.92
C VAL A 241 19.51 -20.33 9.04
N PRO A 242 19.66 -21.42 8.26
CA PRO A 242 18.84 -21.90 7.14
C PRO A 242 17.91 -23.09 7.46
N PHE A 243 17.24 -23.13 8.63
CA PHE A 243 16.33 -24.24 8.97
C PHE A 243 15.34 -24.50 7.82
N ALA A 244 15.24 -25.75 7.39
CA ALA A 244 14.44 -26.08 6.21
C ALA A 244 12.94 -25.82 6.43
N ILE A 245 12.34 -25.01 5.59
CA ILE A 245 10.90 -24.69 5.61
C ILE A 245 10.25 -25.05 4.26
N LYS A 246 8.96 -25.35 4.27
CA LYS A 246 8.16 -25.51 3.07
C LYS A 246 7.81 -24.16 2.44
N GLY A 247 7.41 -23.22 3.27
CA GLY A 247 6.98 -21.89 2.86
C GLY A 247 6.71 -20.96 4.04
N ALA A 248 6.22 -19.77 3.75
CA ALA A 248 5.88 -18.76 4.75
C ALA A 248 4.44 -18.26 4.58
N ILE A 249 3.78 -17.97 5.70
CA ILE A 249 2.52 -17.24 5.77
C ILE A 249 2.73 -15.92 6.51
N TRP A 250 2.09 -14.85 5.99
CA TRP A 250 2.29 -13.48 6.45
C TRP A 250 0.98 -12.78 6.76
N TYR A 251 0.80 -12.27 7.98
CA TYR A 251 -0.36 -11.47 8.33
C TYR A 251 0.06 -10.15 8.96
N GLN A 252 0.28 -9.14 8.11
CA GLN A 252 0.74 -7.81 8.49
C GLN A 252 0.18 -6.77 7.49
N GLY A 253 0.24 -5.49 7.86
CA GLY A 253 -0.12 -4.37 7.01
C GLY A 253 -0.83 -3.25 7.77
N CYS A 254 -1.47 -3.54 8.91
CA CYS A 254 -2.22 -2.52 9.66
C CYS A 254 -1.35 -1.33 10.06
N HIS A 255 -0.09 -1.54 10.42
CA HIS A 255 0.86 -0.46 10.73
C HIS A 255 1.22 0.37 9.49
N ASN A 256 1.33 -0.29 8.35
CA ASN A 256 1.67 0.31 7.05
C ASN A 256 0.45 0.77 6.23
N MET A 257 -0.73 0.86 6.82
CA MET A 257 -2.01 1.08 6.12
C MET A 257 -1.98 2.28 5.16
N ARG A 258 -1.20 3.32 5.46
CA ARG A 258 -1.07 4.53 4.63
C ARG A 258 -0.01 4.43 3.52
N ASP A 259 0.72 3.33 3.43
CA ASP A 259 1.75 3.15 2.39
C ASP A 259 1.14 2.99 0.98
N GLY A 260 -0.11 2.51 0.89
CA GLY A 260 -0.78 2.29 -0.40
C GLY A 260 0.06 1.42 -1.33
N ASP A 261 0.26 1.87 -2.57
CA ASP A 261 0.95 1.11 -3.62
C ASP A 261 2.39 0.71 -3.26
N VAL A 262 3.07 1.52 -2.45
CA VAL A 262 4.45 1.27 -2.00
C VAL A 262 4.56 -0.02 -1.17
N TYR A 263 3.50 -0.46 -0.51
CA TYR A 263 3.51 -1.70 0.26
C TYR A 263 3.76 -2.94 -0.59
N THR A 264 3.35 -2.93 -1.87
CA THR A 264 3.70 -4.02 -2.80
C THR A 264 5.22 -4.16 -2.92
N ASP A 265 5.93 -3.05 -3.13
CA ASP A 265 7.39 -3.06 -3.31
C ASP A 265 8.12 -3.42 -2.01
N LYS A 266 7.63 -2.95 -0.86
CA LYS A 266 8.14 -3.38 0.45
C LYS A 266 8.00 -4.89 0.66
N THR A 267 6.86 -5.47 0.26
CA THR A 267 6.65 -6.91 0.35
C THR A 267 7.56 -7.67 -0.62
N VAL A 268 7.79 -7.15 -1.82
CA VAL A 268 8.79 -7.70 -2.76
C VAL A 268 10.17 -7.77 -2.14
N SER A 269 10.62 -6.69 -1.50
CA SER A 269 11.92 -6.63 -0.83
C SER A 269 12.02 -7.61 0.35
N LEU A 270 10.96 -7.69 1.18
CA LEU A 270 10.89 -8.65 2.28
C LEU A 270 11.08 -10.09 1.77
N VAL A 271 10.27 -10.50 0.79
CA VAL A 271 10.25 -11.89 0.30
C VAL A 271 11.55 -12.23 -0.42
N ARG A 272 12.07 -11.34 -1.27
CA ARG A 272 13.39 -11.51 -1.91
C ARG A 272 14.49 -11.64 -0.89
N GLY A 273 14.48 -10.79 0.14
CA GLY A 273 15.42 -10.84 1.25
C GLY A 273 15.36 -12.18 1.98
N TRP A 274 14.18 -12.61 2.42
CA TRP A 274 14.02 -13.91 3.08
C TRP A 274 14.49 -15.08 2.21
N ARG A 275 14.09 -15.14 0.94
CA ARG A 275 14.50 -16.21 0.02
C ARG A 275 16.00 -16.25 -0.20
N ARG A 276 16.65 -15.08 -0.32
CA ARG A 276 18.10 -14.96 -0.42
C ARG A 276 18.80 -15.53 0.82
N GLU A 277 18.40 -15.07 2.01
CA GLU A 277 19.02 -15.51 3.26
C GLU A 277 18.79 -17.00 3.54
N TRP A 278 17.57 -17.52 3.31
CA TRP A 278 17.30 -18.94 3.44
C TRP A 278 18.03 -19.82 2.43
N GLY A 279 18.33 -19.32 1.24
CA GLY A 279 19.00 -20.08 0.20
C GLY A 279 18.25 -21.33 -0.28
N GLN A 280 16.90 -21.31 -0.19
CA GLN A 280 16.03 -22.44 -0.52
C GLN A 280 15.21 -22.23 -1.79
N GLY A 281 15.58 -21.23 -2.63
CA GLY A 281 14.86 -20.85 -3.85
C GLY A 281 13.55 -20.13 -3.54
N ASP A 282 12.65 -20.12 -4.53
CA ASP A 282 11.37 -19.43 -4.46
C ASP A 282 10.33 -20.22 -3.65
N PHE A 283 10.57 -20.40 -2.36
CA PHE A 283 9.59 -21.04 -1.49
C PHE A 283 8.26 -20.28 -1.47
N PRO A 284 7.11 -20.97 -1.29
CA PRO A 284 5.78 -20.37 -1.25
C PRO A 284 5.65 -19.27 -0.20
N TYR A 285 4.98 -18.17 -0.57
CA TYR A 285 4.68 -17.07 0.33
C TYR A 285 3.22 -16.65 0.18
N PHE A 286 2.43 -16.81 1.22
CA PHE A 286 1.02 -16.45 1.23
C PHE A 286 0.73 -15.36 2.26
N LEU A 287 0.03 -14.31 1.84
CA LEU A 287 -0.31 -13.21 2.72
C LEU A 287 -1.82 -13.07 2.91
N VAL A 288 -2.21 -12.48 4.03
CA VAL A 288 -3.59 -12.12 4.32
C VAL A 288 -3.83 -10.67 3.89
N GLN A 289 -4.82 -10.43 3.04
CA GLN A 289 -5.33 -9.10 2.77
C GLN A 289 -6.02 -8.56 4.03
N LEU A 290 -5.78 -7.30 4.40
CA LEU A 290 -6.33 -6.72 5.63
C LEU A 290 -7.87 -6.77 5.64
N ALA A 291 -8.44 -6.99 6.82
CA ALA A 291 -9.88 -6.86 7.03
C ALA A 291 -10.32 -5.39 7.04
N PRO A 292 -11.60 -5.10 6.75
CA PRO A 292 -12.17 -3.76 6.90
C PRO A 292 -12.01 -3.22 8.32
N TYR A 293 -11.58 -1.96 8.44
CA TYR A 293 -11.50 -1.25 9.71
C TYR A 293 -11.47 0.26 9.48
N LYS A 294 -12.29 1.01 10.21
CA LYS A 294 -12.51 2.45 9.94
C LYS A 294 -11.32 3.37 10.17
N TYR A 295 -10.29 2.99 10.96
CA TYR A 295 -9.12 3.83 11.30
C TYR A 295 -9.48 5.28 11.67
N GLY A 296 -10.56 5.48 12.42
CA GLY A 296 -11.10 6.81 12.76
C GLY A 296 -12.02 7.42 11.70
N ASN A 297 -11.82 7.14 10.42
CA ASN A 297 -12.67 7.59 9.32
C ASN A 297 -13.03 6.44 8.37
N ALA A 298 -14.28 5.98 8.45
CA ALA A 298 -14.76 4.88 7.61
C ALA A 298 -14.78 5.20 6.10
N LYS A 299 -14.86 6.48 5.74
CA LYS A 299 -14.86 6.96 4.34
C LYS A 299 -13.48 7.35 3.79
N ASP A 300 -12.40 7.21 4.57
CA ASP A 300 -11.03 7.29 4.05
C ASP A 300 -10.76 6.09 3.13
N THR A 301 -9.93 6.26 2.11
CA THR A 301 -9.64 5.25 1.08
C THR A 301 -8.29 4.55 1.28
N ALA A 302 -7.57 4.89 2.32
CA ALA A 302 -6.19 4.42 2.52
C ALA A 302 -6.11 2.89 2.69
N LEU A 303 -7.06 2.29 3.44
CA LEU A 303 -7.09 0.83 3.63
C LEU A 303 -7.38 0.09 2.31
N ALA A 304 -8.34 0.57 1.51
CA ALA A 304 -8.65 -0.06 0.23
C ALA A 304 -7.43 -0.04 -0.70
N ARG A 305 -6.67 1.08 -0.73
CA ARG A 305 -5.40 1.15 -1.48
C ARG A 305 -4.36 0.16 -0.97
N MET A 306 -4.26 -0.01 0.35
CA MET A 306 -3.39 -1.00 0.97
C MET A 306 -3.80 -2.42 0.58
N GLN A 307 -5.10 -2.72 0.60
CA GLN A 307 -5.64 -4.02 0.20
C GLN A 307 -5.38 -4.33 -1.28
N GLU A 308 -5.52 -3.33 -2.16
CA GLU A 308 -5.14 -3.45 -3.58
C GLU A 308 -3.64 -3.67 -3.75
N ALA A 309 -2.79 -3.03 -2.95
CA ALA A 309 -1.35 -3.25 -2.97
C ALA A 309 -0.99 -4.68 -2.54
N GLN A 310 -1.68 -5.23 -1.53
CA GLN A 310 -1.52 -6.62 -1.11
C GLN A 310 -1.95 -7.60 -2.21
N ALA A 311 -3.04 -7.32 -2.93
CA ALA A 311 -3.52 -8.14 -4.02
C ALA A 311 -2.56 -8.18 -5.23
N ARG A 312 -1.74 -7.14 -5.44
CA ARG A 312 -0.73 -7.06 -6.51
C ARG A 312 0.60 -7.77 -6.20
N VAL A 313 0.82 -8.22 -4.97
CA VAL A 313 2.05 -8.93 -4.61
C VAL A 313 2.33 -10.13 -5.51
N PRO A 314 1.34 -11.01 -5.84
CA PRO A 314 1.57 -12.16 -6.72
C PRO A 314 2.00 -11.80 -8.15
N GLU A 315 1.74 -10.60 -8.62
CA GLU A 315 2.19 -10.13 -9.94
C GLU A 315 3.70 -9.90 -9.99
N LYS A 316 4.32 -9.57 -8.84
CA LYS A 316 5.75 -9.24 -8.72
C LYS A 316 6.58 -10.31 -7.99
N VAL A 317 5.95 -11.17 -7.23
CA VAL A 317 6.59 -12.21 -6.42
C VAL A 317 6.15 -13.59 -6.91
N PRO A 318 7.01 -14.34 -7.61
CA PRO A 318 6.69 -15.71 -8.01
C PRO A 318 6.34 -16.58 -6.82
N ASN A 319 5.51 -17.61 -7.02
CA ASN A 319 5.09 -18.55 -6.00
C ASN A 319 4.53 -17.87 -4.73
N SER A 320 3.75 -16.80 -4.92
CA SER A 320 3.04 -16.12 -3.84
C SER A 320 1.54 -16.04 -4.09
N GLY A 321 0.77 -15.69 -3.08
CA GLY A 321 -0.67 -15.51 -3.17
C GLY A 321 -1.22 -14.74 -1.98
N TYR A 322 -2.48 -14.34 -2.06
CA TYR A 322 -3.15 -13.64 -0.97
C TYR A 322 -4.52 -14.24 -0.67
N THR A 323 -5.01 -13.97 0.53
CA THR A 323 -6.31 -14.46 1.02
C THR A 323 -7.18 -13.28 1.42
N VAL A 324 -8.36 -13.15 0.81
CA VAL A 324 -9.35 -12.11 1.11
C VAL A 324 -10.17 -12.50 2.33
N ILE A 325 -10.36 -11.55 3.25
CA ILE A 325 -11.06 -11.76 4.53
C ILE A 325 -12.01 -10.60 4.89
N ASN A 326 -12.47 -9.83 3.92
CA ASN A 326 -13.35 -8.68 4.18
C ASN A 326 -14.76 -9.06 4.68
N ASP A 327 -15.10 -10.34 4.64
CA ASP A 327 -16.35 -10.92 5.15
C ASP A 327 -16.26 -11.44 6.60
N VAL A 328 -15.06 -11.55 7.17
CA VAL A 328 -14.85 -12.05 8.55
C VAL A 328 -14.38 -10.95 9.51
N GLY A 329 -14.20 -9.74 9.02
CA GLY A 329 -13.82 -8.56 9.80
C GLY A 329 -15.03 -7.84 10.43
N ALA A 330 -14.72 -6.93 11.32
CA ALA A 330 -15.68 -5.98 11.87
C ALA A 330 -15.13 -4.56 11.76
N VAL A 331 -15.88 -3.63 11.18
CA VAL A 331 -15.43 -2.25 10.91
C VAL A 331 -14.94 -1.51 12.15
N ASN A 332 -15.40 -1.91 13.33
CA ASN A 332 -15.02 -1.31 14.61
C ASN A 332 -13.92 -2.05 15.36
N ASP A 333 -13.44 -3.19 14.87
CA ASP A 333 -12.31 -3.94 15.46
C ASP A 333 -11.32 -4.35 14.36
N ILE A 334 -10.08 -3.85 14.46
CA ILE A 334 -8.98 -4.16 13.54
C ILE A 334 -8.55 -5.64 13.60
N HIS A 335 -9.06 -6.37 14.59
CA HIS A 335 -8.67 -7.76 14.87
C HIS A 335 -9.85 -8.70 14.66
N PRO A 336 -10.05 -9.23 13.42
CA PRO A 336 -11.07 -10.24 13.17
C PRO A 336 -10.98 -11.41 14.16
N THR A 337 -12.09 -11.77 14.79
CA THR A 337 -12.10 -12.85 15.78
C THR A 337 -12.17 -14.24 15.16
N ASP A 338 -12.65 -14.34 13.93
CA ASP A 338 -12.70 -15.62 13.18
C ASP A 338 -11.33 -15.98 12.60
N LYS A 339 -10.39 -16.36 13.49
CA LYS A 339 -9.02 -16.78 13.09
C LYS A 339 -9.03 -18.12 12.35
N ARG A 340 -10.05 -18.96 12.58
CA ARG A 340 -10.22 -20.25 11.90
C ARG A 340 -10.41 -20.05 10.39
N THR A 341 -11.35 -19.21 9.98
CA THR A 341 -11.56 -18.92 8.55
C THR A 341 -10.32 -18.35 7.89
N VAL A 342 -9.56 -17.49 8.57
CA VAL A 342 -8.31 -16.92 8.04
C VAL A 342 -7.27 -18.02 7.80
N GLY A 343 -6.98 -18.84 8.83
CA GLY A 343 -5.99 -19.93 8.74
C GLY A 343 -6.39 -20.98 7.68
N MET A 344 -7.66 -21.37 7.68
CA MET A 344 -8.22 -22.34 6.74
C MET A 344 -8.09 -21.88 5.27
N ARG A 345 -8.47 -20.63 4.95
CA ARG A 345 -8.38 -20.11 3.57
C ARG A 345 -6.93 -20.07 3.07
N MET A 346 -5.98 -19.69 3.92
CA MET A 346 -4.56 -19.76 3.55
C MET A 346 -4.10 -21.20 3.31
N ALA A 347 -4.56 -22.14 4.15
CA ALA A 347 -4.21 -23.55 3.99
C ALA A 347 -4.83 -24.16 2.73
N ASP A 348 -6.07 -23.81 2.36
CA ASP A 348 -6.70 -24.27 1.12
C ASP A 348 -5.92 -23.81 -0.10
N GLN A 349 -5.42 -22.57 -0.11
CA GLN A 349 -4.53 -22.07 -1.15
C GLN A 349 -3.21 -22.84 -1.18
N ALA A 350 -2.61 -23.12 -0.01
CA ALA A 350 -1.38 -23.89 0.07
C ALA A 350 -1.60 -25.34 -0.41
N LEU A 351 -2.70 -25.99 -0.02
CA LEU A 351 -3.03 -27.35 -0.43
C LEU A 351 -3.11 -27.49 -1.95
N ASP A 352 -3.80 -26.58 -2.62
CA ASP A 352 -3.92 -26.60 -4.09
C ASP A 352 -2.58 -26.27 -4.76
N ARG A 353 -1.95 -25.14 -4.40
CA ARG A 353 -0.80 -24.61 -5.15
C ARG A 353 0.53 -25.29 -4.86
N VAL A 354 0.71 -25.79 -3.61
CA VAL A 354 1.99 -26.35 -3.17
C VAL A 354 1.99 -27.88 -3.16
N TYR A 355 0.82 -28.47 -2.88
CA TYR A 355 0.67 -29.91 -2.74
C TYR A 355 -0.13 -30.55 -3.86
N GLY A 356 -0.71 -29.76 -4.79
CA GLY A 356 -1.57 -30.25 -5.85
C GLY A 356 -2.84 -30.92 -5.32
N LYS A 357 -3.27 -30.59 -4.09
CA LYS A 357 -4.40 -31.21 -3.41
C LYS A 357 -5.54 -30.21 -3.23
N PHE A 358 -6.45 -30.15 -4.20
CA PHE A 358 -7.64 -29.31 -4.09
C PHE A 358 -8.61 -29.90 -3.04
N VAL A 359 -8.89 -29.15 -1.99
CA VAL A 359 -9.80 -29.56 -0.90
C VAL A 359 -11.06 -28.71 -0.93
N ARG A 360 -10.91 -27.40 -1.02
CA ARG A 360 -12.02 -26.43 -1.08
C ARG A 360 -11.67 -25.30 -2.05
N PRO A 361 -12.66 -24.63 -2.64
CA PRO A 361 -12.43 -23.39 -3.38
C PRO A 361 -11.75 -22.35 -2.49
N TRP A 362 -10.74 -21.68 -3.04
CA TRP A 362 -9.98 -20.64 -2.36
C TRP A 362 -9.79 -19.36 -3.20
N ARG A 363 -10.01 -19.47 -4.53
CA ARG A 363 -9.89 -18.35 -5.46
C ARG A 363 -11.07 -17.41 -5.28
N THR A 364 -10.77 -16.13 -5.10
CA THR A 364 -11.76 -15.06 -4.92
C THR A 364 -11.98 -14.30 -6.22
N PRO A 365 -13.14 -13.67 -6.44
CA PRO A 365 -13.37 -12.82 -7.60
C PRO A 365 -12.30 -11.72 -7.70
N THR A 366 -11.64 -11.61 -8.85
CA THR A 366 -10.62 -10.60 -9.12
C THR A 366 -10.93 -9.87 -10.43
N LEU A 367 -10.50 -8.61 -10.54
CA LEU A 367 -10.68 -7.83 -11.77
C LEU A 367 -9.93 -8.49 -12.94
N LYS A 368 -10.67 -8.80 -14.01
CA LYS A 368 -10.13 -9.30 -15.29
C LYS A 368 -10.02 -8.19 -16.33
N GLY A 369 -10.98 -7.27 -16.35
CA GLY A 369 -11.01 -6.17 -17.29
C GLY A 369 -12.30 -5.36 -17.23
N TYR A 370 -12.42 -4.38 -18.10
CA TYR A 370 -13.64 -3.57 -18.21
C TYR A 370 -13.88 -3.10 -19.65
N LYS A 371 -15.13 -2.74 -19.93
CA LYS A 371 -15.55 -2.11 -21.18
C LYS A 371 -16.61 -1.04 -20.90
N VAL A 372 -16.52 0.10 -21.57
CA VAL A 372 -17.56 1.14 -21.53
C VAL A 372 -18.58 0.86 -22.63
N GLU A 373 -19.86 0.83 -22.25
CA GLU A 373 -21.00 0.52 -23.14
C GLU A 373 -22.07 1.63 -22.98
N GLY A 374 -21.90 2.72 -23.73
CA GLY A 374 -22.74 3.91 -23.59
C GLY A 374 -22.56 4.56 -22.21
N ASN A 375 -23.65 4.65 -21.45
CA ASN A 375 -23.65 5.19 -20.09
C ASN A 375 -23.35 4.13 -19.01
N ALA A 376 -23.04 2.88 -19.41
CA ALA A 376 -22.70 1.79 -18.51
C ALA A 376 -21.21 1.43 -18.59
N MET A 377 -20.69 0.86 -17.49
CA MET A 377 -19.38 0.20 -17.48
C MET A 377 -19.59 -1.26 -17.11
N ARG A 378 -19.20 -2.16 -18.02
CA ARG A 378 -19.15 -3.60 -17.77
C ARG A 378 -17.79 -3.95 -17.19
N VAL A 379 -17.79 -4.58 -16.03
CA VAL A 379 -16.59 -5.03 -15.31
C VAL A 379 -16.57 -6.56 -15.31
N SER A 380 -15.58 -7.14 -15.95
CA SER A 380 -15.42 -8.59 -16.02
C SER A 380 -14.52 -9.09 -14.90
N LEU A 381 -14.92 -10.15 -14.22
CA LEU A 381 -14.20 -10.76 -13.12
C LEU A 381 -13.70 -12.16 -13.47
N ALA A 382 -12.50 -12.50 -13.02
CA ALA A 382 -11.97 -13.86 -13.00
C ALA A 382 -12.33 -14.54 -11.68
N ASP A 383 -12.32 -15.88 -11.65
CA ASP A 383 -12.66 -16.72 -10.49
C ASP A 383 -14.06 -16.38 -9.90
N ALA A 384 -14.99 -16.00 -10.78
CA ALA A 384 -16.31 -15.46 -10.46
C ALA A 384 -17.47 -16.37 -10.89
N GLU A 385 -17.23 -17.65 -11.10
CA GLU A 385 -18.27 -18.61 -11.44
C GLU A 385 -19.35 -18.63 -10.36
N GLY A 386 -20.61 -18.48 -10.77
CA GLY A 386 -21.76 -18.40 -9.86
C GLY A 386 -21.76 -17.11 -9.03
N LEU A 387 -21.21 -16.00 -9.59
CA LEU A 387 -21.17 -14.69 -8.94
C LEU A 387 -22.54 -14.29 -8.41
N LYS A 388 -22.58 -13.88 -7.15
CA LYS A 388 -23.81 -13.52 -6.43
C LYS A 388 -23.50 -12.58 -5.28
N THR A 389 -24.53 -12.12 -4.61
CA THR A 389 -24.40 -11.44 -3.32
C THR A 389 -24.70 -12.41 -2.19
N ARG A 390 -24.02 -12.28 -1.04
CA ARG A 390 -24.21 -13.18 0.12
C ARG A 390 -25.56 -13.02 0.83
N ASP A 391 -26.23 -11.87 0.64
CA ASP A 391 -27.48 -11.48 1.28
C ASP A 391 -28.68 -11.46 0.31
N GLY A 392 -28.46 -11.76 -0.98
CA GLY A 392 -29.50 -11.72 -2.00
C GLY A 392 -29.95 -10.31 -2.41
N LEU A 393 -29.35 -9.26 -1.85
CA LEU A 393 -29.62 -7.87 -2.21
C LEU A 393 -28.75 -7.47 -3.44
N PRO A 394 -29.04 -6.34 -4.12
CA PRO A 394 -28.19 -5.85 -5.19
C PRO A 394 -26.73 -5.69 -4.72
N PRO A 395 -25.74 -5.83 -5.64
CA PRO A 395 -24.35 -5.62 -5.29
C PRO A 395 -24.09 -4.19 -4.79
N THR A 396 -23.33 -4.07 -3.71
CA THR A 396 -23.06 -2.80 -3.02
C THR A 396 -21.62 -2.33 -3.21
N GLU A 397 -21.33 -1.11 -2.77
CA GLU A 397 -19.98 -0.53 -2.68
C GLU A 397 -19.29 -0.30 -4.04
N PHE A 398 -20.06 -0.10 -5.09
CA PHE A 398 -19.55 0.34 -6.38
C PHE A 398 -19.73 1.83 -6.56
N GLU A 399 -18.74 2.47 -7.16
CA GLU A 399 -18.82 3.87 -7.57
C GLU A 399 -18.25 4.04 -8.98
N LEU A 400 -18.89 4.94 -9.74
CA LEU A 400 -18.45 5.38 -11.07
C LEU A 400 -17.95 6.83 -11.02
N ARG A 401 -17.05 7.13 -11.94
CA ARG A 401 -16.54 8.47 -12.20
C ARG A 401 -16.60 8.74 -13.69
N GLY A 402 -17.28 9.82 -14.08
CA GLY A 402 -17.25 10.39 -15.44
C GLY A 402 -16.28 11.56 -15.53
N ILE A 403 -16.44 12.39 -16.62
CA ILE A 403 -15.60 13.57 -16.87
C ILE A 403 -15.62 14.58 -15.70
N CYS A 404 -16.75 14.72 -15.01
CA CYS A 404 -16.87 15.61 -13.85
C CYS A 404 -15.98 15.20 -12.65
N GLY A 405 -15.27 14.07 -12.75
CA GLY A 405 -14.26 13.64 -11.81
C GLY A 405 -14.76 13.23 -10.42
N LYS A 406 -16.03 13.45 -10.12
CA LYS A 406 -16.64 13.03 -8.86
C LYS A 406 -16.96 11.55 -8.90
N TRP A 407 -16.61 10.85 -7.80
CA TRP A 407 -17.09 9.50 -7.56
C TRP A 407 -18.54 9.55 -7.08
N VAL A 408 -19.41 8.83 -7.77
CA VAL A 408 -20.84 8.72 -7.43
C VAL A 408 -21.20 7.26 -7.22
N PRO A 409 -22.09 6.93 -6.26
CA PRO A 409 -22.57 5.57 -6.07
C PRO A 409 -23.15 5.02 -7.37
N ALA A 410 -22.77 3.79 -7.72
CA ALA A 410 -23.27 3.12 -8.91
C ALA A 410 -24.33 2.08 -8.56
N GLN A 411 -25.33 1.97 -9.42
CA GLN A 411 -26.22 0.79 -9.48
C GLN A 411 -25.44 -0.31 -10.17
N ALA A 412 -25.45 -1.49 -9.56
CA ALA A 412 -24.71 -2.65 -10.03
C ALA A 412 -25.67 -3.83 -10.30
N LYS A 413 -25.49 -4.50 -11.45
CA LYS A 413 -26.26 -5.68 -11.85
C LYS A 413 -25.27 -6.79 -12.22
N ILE A 414 -25.47 -7.99 -11.68
CA ILE A 414 -24.67 -9.17 -12.04
C ILE A 414 -25.21 -9.75 -13.35
N GLU A 415 -24.32 -10.01 -14.30
CA GLU A 415 -24.60 -10.68 -15.57
C GLU A 415 -23.53 -11.76 -15.84
N GLY A 416 -23.82 -13.00 -15.44
CA GLY A 416 -22.82 -14.07 -15.46
C GLY A 416 -21.68 -13.83 -14.48
N SER A 417 -20.46 -13.72 -14.99
CA SER A 417 -19.25 -13.34 -14.23
C SER A 417 -18.91 -11.87 -14.32
N ASP A 418 -19.79 -11.05 -14.94
CA ASP A 418 -19.62 -9.62 -15.09
C ASP A 418 -20.51 -8.85 -14.12
N VAL A 419 -20.13 -7.62 -13.82
CA VAL A 419 -20.95 -6.62 -13.15
C VAL A 419 -21.13 -5.43 -14.07
N VAL A 420 -22.38 -5.08 -14.37
CA VAL A 420 -22.74 -3.90 -15.18
C VAL A 420 -23.09 -2.77 -14.24
N LEU A 421 -22.42 -1.64 -14.41
CA LEU A 421 -22.50 -0.46 -13.55
C LEU A 421 -23.09 0.72 -14.31
N THR A 422 -24.08 1.41 -13.71
CA THR A 422 -24.58 2.70 -14.15
C THR A 422 -24.66 3.66 -12.97
N ALA A 423 -24.62 4.96 -13.20
CA ALA A 423 -24.79 5.94 -12.14
C ALA A 423 -25.50 7.19 -12.67
N GLU A 424 -26.36 7.79 -11.85
CA GLU A 424 -27.03 9.02 -12.17
C GLU A 424 -26.03 10.16 -12.41
N GLY A 425 -26.20 10.88 -13.50
CA GLY A 425 -25.32 11.99 -13.90
C GLY A 425 -23.96 11.56 -14.47
N VAL A 426 -23.77 10.28 -14.79
CA VAL A 426 -22.57 9.76 -15.46
C VAL A 426 -22.96 9.19 -16.83
N GLU A 427 -22.91 10.02 -17.85
CA GLU A 427 -23.24 9.64 -19.24
C GLU A 427 -22.10 8.90 -19.94
N GLU A 428 -20.84 9.28 -19.65
CA GLU A 428 -19.62 8.65 -20.15
C GLU A 428 -18.77 8.21 -18.94
N PRO A 429 -18.90 6.96 -18.45
CA PRO A 429 -18.10 6.49 -17.34
C PRO A 429 -16.63 6.30 -17.75
N LEU A 430 -15.72 6.94 -17.03
CA LEU A 430 -14.27 6.85 -17.26
C LEU A 430 -13.59 5.84 -16.33
N ALA A 431 -14.04 5.73 -15.10
CA ALA A 431 -13.44 4.86 -14.11
C ALA A 431 -14.47 4.36 -13.10
N MET A 432 -14.15 3.22 -12.48
CA MET A 432 -14.89 2.66 -11.37
C MET A 432 -13.98 2.28 -10.22
N ARG A 433 -14.55 2.18 -9.03
CA ARG A 433 -13.93 1.59 -7.85
C ARG A 433 -14.94 0.75 -7.07
N PHE A 434 -14.47 -0.36 -6.52
CA PHE A 434 -15.23 -1.29 -5.70
C PHE A 434 -14.66 -1.34 -4.29
N ALA A 435 -15.52 -1.32 -3.28
CA ALA A 435 -15.15 -1.34 -1.87
C ALA A 435 -14.05 -0.31 -1.51
N PRO A 436 -14.21 0.98 -1.90
CA PRO A 436 -13.10 1.93 -1.92
C PRO A 436 -12.74 2.51 -0.54
N TYR A 437 -13.50 2.19 0.50
CA TYR A 437 -13.39 2.86 1.80
C TYR A 437 -12.84 1.96 2.89
N ASN A 438 -12.25 2.56 3.93
CA ASN A 438 -11.78 1.84 5.12
C ASN A 438 -12.87 1.00 5.78
N GLY A 439 -14.11 1.48 5.76
CA GLY A 439 -15.27 0.82 6.33
C GLY A 439 -16.07 -0.02 5.34
N SER A 440 -15.58 -0.27 4.13
CA SER A 440 -16.31 -1.04 3.12
C SER A 440 -16.55 -2.49 3.55
N THR A 441 -17.80 -2.92 3.44
CA THR A 441 -18.23 -4.30 3.71
C THR A 441 -19.08 -4.85 2.56
N PRO A 442 -18.48 -5.01 1.37
CA PRO A 442 -19.22 -5.38 0.18
C PRO A 442 -19.86 -6.77 0.31
N ASN A 443 -20.98 -6.98 -0.38
CA ASN A 443 -21.73 -8.24 -0.34
C ASN A 443 -21.40 -9.20 -1.50
N LEU A 444 -20.52 -8.81 -2.44
CA LEU A 444 -20.20 -9.58 -3.64
C LEU A 444 -19.32 -10.80 -3.34
N VAL A 445 -19.80 -11.99 -3.74
CA VAL A 445 -19.10 -13.26 -3.57
C VAL A 445 -19.25 -14.14 -4.83
N ASN A 446 -18.33 -15.09 -5.04
CA ASN A 446 -18.51 -16.11 -6.05
C ASN A 446 -19.46 -17.24 -5.61
N GLY A 447 -19.65 -18.25 -6.46
CA GLY A 447 -20.51 -19.39 -6.16
C GLY A 447 -20.12 -20.16 -4.90
N ALA A 448 -18.84 -20.19 -4.56
CA ALA A 448 -18.30 -20.80 -3.34
C ALA A 448 -18.46 -19.93 -2.09
N GLY A 449 -18.99 -18.72 -2.21
CA GLY A 449 -19.17 -17.78 -1.10
C GLY A 449 -17.90 -17.03 -0.70
N LEU A 450 -16.85 -17.06 -1.55
CA LEU A 450 -15.63 -16.31 -1.31
C LEU A 450 -15.77 -14.85 -1.74
N PRO A 451 -15.38 -13.88 -0.90
CA PRO A 451 -15.62 -12.47 -1.16
C PRO A 451 -14.67 -11.88 -2.18
N ALA A 452 -15.15 -10.90 -2.96
CA ALA A 452 -14.29 -10.05 -3.77
C ALA A 452 -13.57 -9.02 -2.88
N GLY A 453 -12.25 -8.87 -3.06
CA GLY A 453 -11.46 -7.79 -2.46
C GLY A 453 -11.66 -6.46 -3.19
N PRO A 454 -11.17 -5.33 -2.66
CA PRO A 454 -11.21 -4.04 -3.35
C PRO A 454 -10.43 -4.06 -4.66
N PHE A 455 -10.96 -3.38 -5.65
CA PHE A 455 -10.29 -3.13 -6.93
C PHE A 455 -10.81 -1.85 -7.59
N ARG A 456 -10.06 -1.36 -8.55
CA ARG A 456 -10.44 -0.22 -9.41
C ARG A 456 -9.99 -0.46 -10.83
N CYS A 457 -10.72 0.13 -11.79
CA CYS A 457 -10.30 0.18 -13.18
C CYS A 457 -10.82 1.46 -13.85
N GLY A 458 -10.35 1.71 -15.06
CA GLY A 458 -10.76 2.84 -15.87
C GLY A 458 -9.61 3.67 -16.38
N ALA A 459 -9.96 4.76 -17.02
CA ALA A 459 -9.02 5.73 -17.55
C ALA A 459 -8.96 6.99 -16.69
N PRO A 460 -7.84 7.72 -16.66
CA PRO A 460 -7.76 9.05 -16.11
C PRO A 460 -8.66 10.01 -16.90
N VAL A 461 -9.08 11.13 -16.27
CA VAL A 461 -9.79 12.20 -16.97
C VAL A 461 -8.81 12.84 -17.96
N PRO A 462 -9.04 12.76 -19.27
CA PRO A 462 -8.08 13.29 -20.23
C PRO A 462 -8.14 14.84 -20.30
N MET A 463 -7.06 15.47 -20.71
CA MET A 463 -7.03 16.90 -21.04
C MET A 463 -8.05 17.19 -22.13
N GLY A 464 -8.85 18.26 -21.97
CA GLY A 464 -9.93 18.63 -22.89
C GLY A 464 -11.27 17.94 -22.62
N ALA A 465 -11.34 17.02 -21.65
CA ALA A 465 -12.62 16.39 -21.30
C ALA A 465 -13.65 17.41 -20.80
N ALA A 466 -13.21 18.44 -20.08
CA ALA A 466 -14.07 19.48 -19.55
C ALA A 466 -14.66 20.39 -20.64
N GLU A 467 -14.15 20.36 -21.87
CA GLU A 467 -14.72 21.10 -23.02
C GLU A 467 -16.10 20.56 -23.42
N LYS A 468 -16.46 19.34 -23.01
CA LYS A 468 -17.76 18.70 -23.22
C LYS A 468 -18.82 19.09 -22.18
N LEU A 469 -18.48 19.88 -21.17
CA LEU A 469 -19.42 20.27 -20.12
C LEU A 469 -20.66 21.02 -20.71
N PRO A 470 -21.86 20.76 -20.15
CA PRO A 470 -23.09 21.38 -20.61
C PRO A 470 -23.04 22.92 -20.64
N GLU A 471 -22.30 23.51 -19.69
CA GLU A 471 -22.11 24.94 -19.55
C GLU A 471 -21.40 25.60 -20.76
N LEU A 472 -20.63 24.82 -21.51
CA LEU A 472 -19.91 25.26 -22.71
C LEU A 472 -20.69 24.97 -24.01
N LYS A 473 -21.84 24.28 -23.91
CA LYS A 473 -22.65 23.97 -25.08
C LYS A 473 -23.18 25.27 -25.75
N GLY A 474 -22.87 25.43 -27.03
CA GLY A 474 -23.24 26.63 -27.78
C GLY A 474 -22.34 27.83 -27.55
N MET A 475 -21.26 27.70 -26.76
CA MET A 475 -20.20 28.71 -26.68
C MET A 475 -19.11 28.47 -27.73
N THR A 476 -18.41 29.52 -28.11
CA THR A 476 -17.26 29.46 -29.02
C THR A 476 -15.96 29.59 -28.22
N CYS A 477 -15.01 28.66 -28.40
CA CYS A 477 -13.67 28.80 -27.84
C CYS A 477 -12.92 29.90 -28.62
N VAL A 478 -12.68 31.06 -28.00
CA VAL A 478 -11.96 32.18 -28.59
C VAL A 478 -10.48 32.21 -28.27
N GLN A 479 -10.09 31.50 -27.21
CA GLN A 479 -8.68 31.35 -26.85
C GLN A 479 -8.41 29.99 -26.19
N ARG A 480 -7.27 29.37 -26.56
CA ARG A 480 -6.71 28.21 -25.87
C ARG A 480 -5.23 28.45 -25.69
N TYR A 481 -4.78 28.29 -24.47
CA TYR A 481 -3.40 28.51 -24.09
C TYR A 481 -2.86 27.30 -23.33
N ASP A 482 -2.00 26.51 -23.99
CA ASP A 482 -1.24 25.44 -23.39
C ASP A 482 -0.01 26.04 -22.72
N ILE A 483 0.03 25.97 -21.39
CA ILE A 483 1.05 26.63 -20.56
C ILE A 483 2.29 25.73 -20.46
N PRO A 484 3.48 26.18 -20.89
CA PRO A 484 4.71 25.39 -20.84
C PRO A 484 5.09 24.97 -19.41
N VAL A 485 5.61 23.76 -19.24
CA VAL A 485 6.06 23.23 -17.93
C VAL A 485 7.28 23.97 -17.37
N LYS A 486 8.13 24.51 -18.23
CA LYS A 486 9.26 25.37 -17.84
C LYS A 486 8.95 26.79 -18.25
N ASN A 487 8.64 27.61 -17.31
CA ASN A 487 8.50 29.06 -17.18
C ASN A 487 8.95 30.01 -18.32
N ASP A 488 8.97 29.56 -19.54
CA ASP A 488 9.36 30.38 -20.68
C ASP A 488 8.14 30.99 -21.39
N PHE A 489 7.33 31.70 -20.60
CA PHE A 489 6.16 32.44 -21.11
C PHE A 489 6.53 33.56 -22.05
N THR A 490 7.76 34.02 -22.06
CA THR A 490 8.24 35.06 -22.97
C THR A 490 8.28 34.57 -24.41
N ARG A 491 8.35 33.26 -24.64
CA ARG A 491 8.49 32.65 -25.97
C ARG A 491 7.18 32.13 -26.57
N THR A 492 6.17 31.89 -25.74
CA THR A 492 4.89 31.32 -26.24
C THR A 492 3.70 32.12 -25.73
N PRO A 493 3.39 33.26 -26.34
CA PRO A 493 2.22 34.07 -25.97
C PRO A 493 0.92 33.34 -26.31
N PRO A 494 -0.16 33.58 -25.54
CA PRO A 494 -1.48 33.07 -25.86
C PRO A 494 -1.92 33.52 -27.25
N LYS A 495 -2.49 32.60 -28.02
CA LYS A 495 -3.07 32.91 -29.33
C LYS A 495 -4.57 33.02 -29.25
N THR A 496 -5.13 34.14 -29.70
CA THR A 496 -6.56 34.26 -29.96
C THR A 496 -6.93 33.41 -31.17
N LEU A 497 -7.94 32.56 -31.02
CA LEU A 497 -8.43 31.65 -32.07
C LEU A 497 -9.51 32.32 -32.95
N ALA A 498 -10.34 33.15 -32.32
CA ALA A 498 -11.41 33.88 -32.96
C ALA A 498 -11.70 35.17 -32.21
N SER A 499 -12.23 36.16 -32.89
CA SER A 499 -12.80 37.38 -32.30
C SER A 499 -14.31 37.36 -32.50
N LYS A 500 -15.04 37.84 -31.47
CA LYS A 500 -16.50 37.91 -31.47
C LYS A 500 -16.95 39.17 -30.73
N ASP A 501 -17.88 39.93 -31.33
CA ASP A 501 -18.56 41.05 -30.72
C ASP A 501 -19.98 40.68 -30.27
N GLY A 502 -20.57 41.50 -29.40
CA GLY A 502 -21.88 41.26 -28.84
C GLY A 502 -21.91 40.11 -27.83
N VAL A 503 -20.77 39.87 -27.17
CA VAL A 503 -20.62 38.79 -26.17
C VAL A 503 -21.52 39.06 -24.97
N THR A 504 -22.33 38.09 -24.61
CA THR A 504 -23.25 38.12 -23.45
C THR A 504 -22.81 37.20 -22.30
N ARG A 505 -22.05 36.14 -22.58
CA ARG A 505 -21.49 35.24 -21.56
C ARG A 505 -20.04 34.91 -21.86
N VAL A 506 -19.27 34.74 -20.78
CA VAL A 506 -17.89 34.28 -20.84
C VAL A 506 -17.67 33.11 -19.89
N ALA A 507 -16.84 32.16 -20.29
CA ALA A 507 -16.40 31.09 -19.42
C ALA A 507 -14.87 30.91 -19.50
N TYR A 508 -14.28 30.73 -18.34
CA TYR A 508 -12.86 30.43 -18.17
C TYR A 508 -12.73 29.03 -17.67
N LEU A 509 -11.93 28.21 -18.36
CA LEU A 509 -11.64 26.82 -17.99
C LEU A 509 -10.14 26.66 -17.79
N ILE A 510 -9.75 26.22 -16.59
CA ILE A 510 -8.39 25.78 -16.29
C ILE A 510 -8.37 24.26 -16.16
N GLU A 511 -7.41 23.62 -16.82
CA GLU A 511 -7.16 22.18 -16.78
C GLU A 511 -5.70 21.93 -16.41
N LEU A 512 -5.48 21.08 -15.41
CA LEU A 512 -4.18 20.71 -14.87
C LEU A 512 -4.03 19.18 -14.90
N GLN A 513 -3.16 18.63 -15.73
CA GLN A 513 -2.96 17.20 -15.88
C GLN A 513 -1.74 16.74 -15.10
N ASP A 514 -1.92 15.76 -14.23
CA ASP A 514 -0.85 15.16 -13.42
C ASP A 514 0.05 14.21 -14.23
N LYS A 515 1.07 13.64 -13.57
CA LYS A 515 2.02 12.69 -14.17
C LYS A 515 1.34 11.39 -14.64
N ASN A 516 0.22 11.03 -14.05
CA ASN A 516 -0.56 9.83 -14.38
C ASN A 516 -1.54 10.07 -15.54
N GLY A 517 -1.65 11.31 -16.02
CA GLY A 517 -2.57 11.70 -17.08
C GLY A 517 -3.97 12.08 -16.59
N ASP A 518 -4.21 12.12 -15.27
CA ASP A 518 -5.49 12.54 -14.71
C ASP A 518 -5.58 14.06 -14.69
N THR A 519 -6.68 14.63 -15.21
CA THR A 519 -6.87 16.06 -15.35
C THR A 519 -7.79 16.58 -14.25
N THR A 520 -7.28 17.51 -13.46
CA THR A 520 -8.07 18.35 -12.55
C THR A 520 -8.51 19.58 -13.33
N PHE A 521 -9.79 19.96 -13.25
CA PHE A 521 -10.28 21.17 -13.91
C PHE A 521 -11.18 22.02 -13.00
N ALA A 522 -11.25 23.32 -13.33
CA ALA A 522 -12.29 24.24 -12.89
C ALA A 522 -12.76 25.11 -14.05
N LEU A 523 -14.08 25.16 -14.19
CA LEU A 523 -14.79 26.03 -15.11
C LEU A 523 -15.55 27.10 -14.31
N ALA A 524 -15.42 28.37 -14.70
CA ALA A 524 -16.22 29.48 -14.20
C ALA A 524 -16.90 30.18 -15.40
N ALA A 525 -18.21 30.03 -15.54
CA ALA A 525 -19.03 30.68 -16.55
C ALA A 525 -19.90 31.78 -15.92
N MET A 526 -19.94 32.94 -16.50
CA MET A 526 -20.63 34.12 -15.96
C MET A 526 -21.14 35.02 -17.07
N ASP A 527 -21.97 36.00 -16.72
CA ASP A 527 -22.32 37.07 -17.65
C ASP A 527 -21.06 37.82 -18.07
N ALA A 528 -20.98 38.19 -19.34
CA ALA A 528 -19.82 38.87 -19.86
C ALA A 528 -19.70 40.28 -19.27
N PHE A 529 -18.50 40.65 -18.84
CA PHE A 529 -18.16 41.95 -18.29
C PHE A 529 -17.59 42.90 -19.36
N ALA A 530 -17.49 42.43 -20.61
CA ALA A 530 -17.18 43.22 -21.82
C ALA A 530 -17.92 42.62 -23.00
N THR A 531 -18.20 43.44 -24.02
CA THR A 531 -18.98 43.06 -25.20
C THR A 531 -18.14 42.52 -26.34
N SER A 532 -16.83 42.73 -26.33
CA SER A 532 -15.88 42.14 -27.27
C SER A 532 -15.05 41.04 -26.64
N SER A 533 -14.90 39.89 -27.32
CA SER A 533 -14.05 38.81 -26.87
C SER A 533 -12.58 39.23 -26.72
N ASP A 534 -12.13 40.22 -27.47
CA ASP A 534 -10.74 40.72 -27.38
C ASP A 534 -10.44 41.39 -26.03
N ASP A 535 -11.46 41.86 -25.33
CA ASP A 535 -11.36 42.39 -23.97
C ASP A 535 -11.47 41.29 -22.88
N LEU A 536 -11.81 40.05 -23.25
CA LEU A 536 -12.04 38.91 -22.36
C LEU A 536 -10.95 37.83 -22.45
N VAL A 537 -10.00 37.96 -23.39
CA VAL A 537 -8.91 37.01 -23.60
C VAL A 537 -7.60 37.51 -23.00
N LEU A 538 -6.73 36.59 -22.59
CA LEU A 538 -5.36 36.90 -22.15
C LEU A 538 -4.54 37.37 -23.35
N THR A 539 -3.85 38.50 -23.22
CA THR A 539 -3.11 39.12 -24.35
C THR A 539 -1.84 39.80 -23.87
N ALA A 540 -0.83 39.82 -24.72
CA ALA A 540 0.41 40.58 -24.51
C ALA A 540 0.34 42.04 -25.00
N LYS A 541 -0.79 42.50 -25.54
CA LYS A 541 -0.93 43.88 -26.11
C LYS A 541 -0.87 44.90 -24.97
N PRO A 542 0.02 45.91 -25.01
CA PRO A 542 0.03 47.01 -24.07
C PRO A 542 -1.26 47.80 -24.10
N GLY A 543 -1.74 48.29 -22.95
CA GLY A 543 -2.91 49.20 -22.88
C GLY A 543 -4.28 48.53 -22.83
N ALA A 544 -4.34 47.22 -22.74
CA ALA A 544 -5.61 46.51 -22.61
C ALA A 544 -6.34 46.82 -21.28
N ARG A 545 -7.65 46.62 -21.29
CA ARG A 545 -8.57 47.01 -20.20
C ARG A 545 -8.37 46.17 -18.97
N ARG A 546 -8.87 46.67 -17.85
CA ARG A 546 -8.84 46.05 -16.52
C ARG A 546 -10.22 45.95 -15.95
N TYR A 547 -10.53 44.80 -15.40
CA TYR A 547 -11.81 44.56 -14.76
C TYR A 547 -11.58 44.03 -13.34
N ARG A 548 -12.22 44.67 -12.38
CA ARG A 548 -12.24 44.24 -11.00
C ARG A 548 -13.62 44.54 -10.46
N GLN A 549 -14.49 43.55 -10.51
CA GLN A 549 -15.91 43.81 -10.22
C GLN A 549 -16.67 42.53 -9.90
N PRO A 550 -17.84 42.66 -9.24
CA PRO A 550 -18.79 41.55 -9.15
C PRO A 550 -19.20 41.06 -10.51
N VAL A 551 -19.47 39.76 -10.64
CA VAL A 551 -20.05 39.15 -11.85
C VAL A 551 -21.34 38.42 -11.49
N ALA A 552 -22.30 38.48 -12.43
CA ALA A 552 -23.60 37.86 -12.26
C ALA A 552 -23.65 36.46 -12.91
N ASN A 553 -24.61 35.68 -12.47
CA ASN A 553 -24.92 34.35 -13.01
C ASN A 553 -23.68 33.42 -13.05
N LEU A 554 -22.86 33.46 -11.99
CA LEU A 554 -21.66 32.66 -11.91
C LEU A 554 -22.01 31.17 -11.69
N THR A 555 -21.69 30.36 -12.69
CA THR A 555 -21.80 28.91 -12.64
C THR A 555 -20.41 28.31 -12.60
N VAL A 556 -20.14 27.45 -11.62
CA VAL A 556 -18.85 26.82 -11.40
C VAL A 556 -19.00 25.31 -11.46
N ARG A 557 -18.11 24.65 -12.22
CA ARG A 557 -17.95 23.21 -12.25
C ARG A 557 -16.47 22.86 -12.02
N ALA A 558 -16.23 21.90 -11.17
CA ALA A 558 -14.89 21.39 -10.91
C ALA A 558 -14.93 19.92 -10.53
N ASN A 559 -13.87 19.20 -10.86
CA ASN A 559 -13.70 17.79 -10.46
C ASN A 559 -12.78 17.63 -9.22
N THR A 560 -12.59 18.68 -8.46
CA THR A 560 -11.79 18.68 -7.22
C THR A 560 -12.61 19.19 -6.04
N PRO A 561 -12.41 18.65 -4.82
CA PRO A 561 -13.06 19.14 -3.62
C PRO A 561 -12.57 20.54 -3.18
N ALA A 562 -11.46 21.02 -3.75
CA ALA A 562 -10.94 22.36 -3.48
C ALA A 562 -11.89 23.46 -3.93
N VAL A 563 -12.79 23.17 -4.87
CA VAL A 563 -13.74 24.13 -5.42
C VAL A 563 -15.18 23.60 -5.31
N LYS A 564 -16.05 24.40 -4.70
CA LYS A 564 -17.49 24.10 -4.62
C LYS A 564 -18.16 24.42 -5.95
N SER A 565 -18.97 23.51 -6.47
CA SER A 565 -19.83 23.80 -7.64
C SER A 565 -20.91 24.82 -7.26
N LEU A 566 -21.15 25.80 -8.16
CA LEU A 566 -22.17 26.83 -8.03
C LEU A 566 -23.06 26.82 -9.26
N THR A 567 -24.26 27.31 -9.10
CA THR A 567 -25.18 27.55 -10.25
C THR A 567 -25.83 28.94 -10.07
N ASP A 568 -25.68 29.76 -11.09
CA ASP A 568 -26.25 31.12 -11.18
C ASP A 568 -26.06 31.98 -9.91
N SER A 569 -24.86 31.87 -9.31
CA SER A 569 -24.51 32.61 -8.10
C SER A 569 -24.36 34.11 -8.39
N THR A 570 -24.85 34.93 -7.47
CA THR A 570 -24.67 36.38 -7.46
C THR A 570 -23.44 36.83 -6.66
N ASN A 571 -22.72 35.88 -6.03
CA ASN A 571 -21.55 36.14 -5.19
C ASN A 571 -20.24 36.00 -5.95
N GLY A 572 -20.26 36.06 -7.27
CA GLY A 572 -19.06 35.97 -8.08
C GLY A 572 -18.28 37.27 -8.11
N PHE A 573 -16.98 37.19 -8.19
CA PHE A 573 -16.09 38.32 -8.37
C PHE A 573 -14.97 37.96 -9.34
N ILE A 574 -14.58 38.88 -10.21
CA ILE A 574 -13.49 38.70 -11.15
C ILE A 574 -12.40 39.77 -10.96
N GLU A 575 -11.15 39.34 -11.03
CA GLU A 575 -10.00 40.17 -11.34
C GLU A 575 -9.42 39.75 -12.67
N PHE A 576 -9.40 40.68 -13.61
CA PHE A 576 -8.94 40.43 -14.96
C PHE A 576 -8.11 41.59 -15.50
N TYR A 577 -6.84 41.31 -15.81
CA TYR A 577 -5.90 42.27 -16.41
C TYR A 577 -5.34 41.66 -17.68
N THR A 578 -5.68 42.20 -18.80
CA THR A 578 -5.37 41.56 -20.10
C THR A 578 -3.91 41.62 -20.50
N SER A 579 -3.12 42.60 -20.04
CA SER A 579 -1.71 42.72 -20.53
C SER A 579 -0.67 43.23 -19.57
N THR A 580 -0.99 43.91 -18.49
CA THR A 580 0.01 44.44 -17.57
C THR A 580 -0.55 44.55 -16.18
N TYR A 581 0.17 44.01 -15.20
CA TYR A 581 -0.06 44.25 -13.79
C TYR A 581 0.26 45.74 -13.48
N SER A 582 -0.67 46.49 -12.91
CA SER A 582 -0.46 47.92 -12.66
C SER A 582 0.00 48.20 -11.25
N ALA A 583 0.97 49.12 -11.14
CA ALA A 583 1.55 49.61 -9.92
C ALA A 583 0.64 50.41 -8.97
N LYS A 584 -0.65 50.57 -9.26
CA LYS A 584 -1.58 51.26 -8.35
C LYS A 584 -2.42 50.25 -7.58
N ARG A 585 -2.34 50.31 -6.27
CA ARG A 585 -3.26 49.61 -5.36
C ARG A 585 -4.68 49.81 -5.81
N MET A 586 -5.37 48.73 -6.09
CA MET A 586 -6.82 48.79 -6.36
C MET A 586 -7.53 48.65 -5.02
N PRO A 587 -8.61 49.38 -4.79
CA PRO A 587 -9.37 49.26 -3.55
C PRO A 587 -9.95 47.86 -3.43
N THR A 588 -9.91 47.29 -2.22
CA THR A 588 -10.58 46.03 -1.89
C THR A 588 -12.06 46.13 -2.23
N PRO A 589 -12.65 45.15 -2.90
CA PRO A 589 -14.09 45.16 -3.17
C PRO A 589 -14.90 45.21 -1.87
N ALA A 590 -16.05 45.83 -1.87
CA ALA A 590 -16.96 45.80 -0.74
C ALA A 590 -17.25 44.34 -0.32
N GLY A 591 -16.90 43.96 0.90
CA GLY A 591 -17.01 42.58 1.41
C GLY A 591 -15.85 41.69 1.09
N GLY A 592 -14.78 42.10 0.40
CA GLY A 592 -13.55 41.36 0.19
C GLY A 592 -12.63 41.45 1.39
N ASP A 593 -11.91 40.38 1.65
CA ASP A 593 -10.87 40.33 2.68
C ASP A 593 -9.51 40.29 1.97
N ASP A 594 -8.72 41.37 2.12
CA ASP A 594 -7.38 41.51 1.53
C ASP A 594 -6.42 40.41 1.94
N LYS A 595 -6.72 39.64 3.00
CA LYS A 595 -5.93 38.52 3.48
C LYS A 595 -6.30 37.18 2.85
N LEU A 596 -7.46 37.09 2.20
CA LEU A 596 -7.98 35.84 1.61
C LEU A 596 -7.85 35.79 0.10
N PHE A 597 -7.73 36.93 -0.54
CA PHE A 597 -7.59 37.07 -1.97
C PHE A 597 -6.34 37.91 -2.24
N ASP A 598 -5.61 37.61 -3.29
CA ASP A 598 -4.41 38.32 -3.71
C ASP A 598 -4.74 39.75 -4.25
N PHE A 599 -5.40 40.54 -3.41
CA PHE A 599 -5.79 41.91 -3.72
C PHE A 599 -4.74 42.97 -3.45
N ASN A 600 -3.63 42.56 -2.80
CA ASN A 600 -2.62 43.47 -2.26
C ASN A 600 -1.22 43.32 -2.87
N ASP A 601 -1.09 42.59 -3.94
CA ASP A 601 0.19 42.50 -4.63
C ASP A 601 0.73 43.89 -4.99
N THR A 602 1.85 44.22 -4.38
CA THR A 602 2.56 45.47 -4.67
C THR A 602 3.48 45.18 -5.86
N PRO A 603 3.14 45.65 -7.09
CA PRO A 603 4.01 45.41 -8.23
C PRO A 603 5.31 46.15 -8.06
N THR A 604 6.40 45.39 -8.06
CA THR A 604 7.75 45.90 -8.16
C THR A 604 8.05 46.17 -9.63
N LYS A 605 7.81 47.39 -10.09
CA LYS A 605 8.07 47.93 -11.44
C LYS A 605 7.22 47.34 -12.59
N PRO A 606 6.68 48.18 -13.46
CA PRO A 606 6.00 47.71 -14.67
C PRO A 606 7.00 46.94 -15.54
N SER A 607 6.71 45.68 -15.79
CA SER A 607 7.45 44.92 -16.77
C SER A 607 6.80 45.03 -18.15
N ALA A 608 7.61 45.17 -19.17
CA ALA A 608 7.13 45.32 -20.55
C ALA A 608 6.50 44.04 -21.14
N PHE A 609 6.42 42.94 -20.41
CA PHE A 609 6.09 41.59 -20.91
C PHE A 609 5.19 40.78 -19.97
N GLY A 610 4.15 41.39 -19.43
CA GLY A 610 3.12 40.63 -18.68
C GLY A 610 1.97 40.17 -19.61
N TYR A 611 1.52 38.93 -19.46
CA TYR A 611 0.37 38.38 -20.22
C TYR A 611 -0.93 38.46 -19.44
N GLY A 612 -0.98 39.17 -18.32
CA GLY A 612 -2.17 39.41 -17.55
C GLY A 612 -2.37 38.50 -16.36
N CYS A 613 -3.44 38.80 -15.66
CA CYS A 613 -3.94 38.11 -14.50
C CYS A 613 -5.40 37.78 -14.71
N LEU A 614 -5.81 36.58 -14.33
CA LEU A 614 -7.19 36.14 -14.27
C LEU A 614 -7.40 35.47 -12.92
N GLN A 615 -8.31 36.00 -12.10
CA GLN A 615 -8.78 35.38 -10.90
C GLN A 615 -10.27 35.42 -10.80
N VAL A 616 -10.92 34.32 -10.47
CA VAL A 616 -12.37 34.23 -10.21
C VAL A 616 -12.58 33.76 -8.77
N HIS A 617 -13.41 34.48 -8.04
CA HIS A 617 -13.65 34.25 -6.62
C HIS A 617 -15.13 34.01 -6.32
N ASP A 618 -15.38 33.20 -5.30
CA ASP A 618 -16.66 33.11 -4.59
C ASP A 618 -16.58 33.96 -3.33
N LEU A 619 -17.23 35.12 -3.34
CA LEU A 619 -17.23 36.05 -2.20
C LEU A 619 -17.95 35.49 -0.97
N ALA A 620 -19.02 34.71 -1.16
CA ALA A 620 -19.76 34.13 -0.06
C ALA A 620 -18.91 33.06 0.72
N ALA A 621 -18.17 32.25 -0.02
CA ALA A 621 -17.26 31.26 0.54
C ALA A 621 -15.90 31.85 0.93
N LYS A 622 -15.60 33.09 0.53
CA LYS A 622 -14.29 33.74 0.65
C LYS A 622 -13.15 32.88 0.08
N LYS A 623 -13.34 32.36 -1.14
CA LYS A 623 -12.40 31.43 -1.78
C LYS A 623 -12.17 31.78 -3.24
N THR A 624 -10.93 31.59 -3.70
CA THR A 624 -10.60 31.58 -5.12
C THR A 624 -11.09 30.30 -5.77
N ILE A 625 -11.70 30.39 -6.94
CA ILE A 625 -12.18 29.27 -7.75
C ILE A 625 -11.10 28.81 -8.69
N LEU A 626 -10.54 29.75 -9.47
CA LEU A 626 -9.44 29.51 -10.39
C LEU A 626 -8.62 30.80 -10.52
N ALA A 627 -7.33 30.62 -10.85
CA ALA A 627 -6.44 31.74 -11.07
C ALA A 627 -5.36 31.43 -12.10
N PHE A 628 -4.97 32.46 -12.83
CA PHE A 628 -3.83 32.49 -13.70
C PHE A 628 -3.15 33.85 -13.57
N ASN A 629 -1.92 33.87 -13.06
CA ASN A 629 -1.11 35.08 -12.92
C ASN A 629 0.20 34.91 -13.67
N HIS A 630 0.48 35.79 -14.58
CA HIS A 630 1.75 35.86 -15.28
C HIS A 630 2.68 36.90 -14.66
N PHE A 631 3.72 36.43 -13.96
CA PHE A 631 4.80 37.30 -13.48
C PHE A 631 5.95 37.30 -14.48
N ASN A 632 6.44 38.50 -14.79
CA ASN A 632 7.64 38.66 -15.62
C ASN A 632 8.91 38.59 -14.79
N ASN A 633 9.12 37.51 -14.08
CA ASN A 633 10.37 37.28 -13.35
C ASN A 633 10.89 35.88 -13.68
N ALA A 634 12.08 35.80 -14.30
CA ALA A 634 12.75 34.54 -14.63
C ALA A 634 13.03 33.63 -13.39
N LYS A 635 12.80 34.14 -12.18
CA LYS A 635 12.95 33.38 -10.92
C LYS A 635 11.62 32.90 -10.33
N ARG A 636 10.46 33.29 -10.87
CA ARG A 636 9.13 32.85 -10.40
C ARG A 636 8.33 32.30 -11.55
N PRO A 637 7.86 31.09 -11.44
CA PRO A 637 6.97 30.47 -12.42
C PRO A 637 5.63 31.21 -12.50
N CYS A 638 4.92 31.04 -13.62
CA CYS A 638 3.54 31.46 -13.73
C CYS A 638 2.69 30.71 -12.72
N ASP A 639 1.87 31.47 -12.01
CA ASP A 639 0.89 30.89 -11.11
C ASP A 639 -0.38 30.52 -11.89
N VAL A 640 -0.67 29.23 -11.91
CA VAL A 640 -1.92 28.70 -12.47
C VAL A 640 -2.48 27.67 -11.50
N GLY A 641 -3.79 27.75 -11.25
CA GLY A 641 -4.33 26.77 -10.34
C GLY A 641 -5.83 26.85 -10.09
N ILE A 642 -6.28 25.94 -9.27
CA ILE A 642 -7.68 25.65 -8.99
C ILE A 642 -7.88 25.60 -7.47
N GLY A 643 -8.75 26.48 -6.97
CA GLY A 643 -9.03 26.60 -5.54
C GLY A 643 -8.09 27.57 -4.82
N SER A 644 -8.34 27.81 -3.54
CA SER A 644 -7.47 28.61 -2.68
C SER A 644 -6.26 27.82 -2.23
N ALA A 645 -5.11 28.49 -2.01
CA ALA A 645 -3.92 27.86 -1.47
C ALA A 645 -4.20 27.18 -0.12
N LEU A 646 -3.68 25.97 0.05
CA LEU A 646 -3.89 25.14 1.25
C LEU A 646 -3.03 25.55 2.44
N SER A 647 -2.05 26.46 2.26
CA SER A 647 -0.98 26.73 3.23
C SER A 647 -1.17 27.92 4.14
N GLY A 648 -2.36 28.56 4.14
CA GLY A 648 -2.59 29.77 4.97
C GLY A 648 -1.85 31.02 4.48
N ASN A 649 -1.19 30.96 3.32
CA ASN A 649 -0.65 32.12 2.65
C ASN A 649 -1.81 32.85 1.96
N PRO A 650 -2.05 34.14 2.26
CA PRO A 650 -3.11 34.92 1.62
C PRO A 650 -2.85 35.13 0.13
N ASP A 651 -1.61 35.00 -0.30
CA ASP A 651 -1.20 35.09 -1.68
C ASP A 651 -1.37 33.74 -2.35
N TRP A 652 -2.25 33.68 -3.35
CA TRP A 652 -2.59 32.46 -4.02
C TRP A 652 -1.55 32.15 -5.10
N THR A 653 -0.63 31.24 -4.81
CA THR A 653 0.38 30.80 -5.77
C THR A 653 0.41 29.29 -5.86
N PHE A 654 0.30 28.75 -7.07
CA PHE A 654 0.61 27.35 -7.38
C PHE A 654 2.09 27.16 -7.79
N ALA A 655 2.92 28.18 -7.61
CA ALA A 655 4.33 28.15 -7.97
C ALA A 655 5.09 26.98 -7.36
N ALA A 656 4.72 26.58 -6.14
CA ALA A 656 5.30 25.43 -5.47
C ALA A 656 4.87 24.08 -6.08
N ASN A 657 3.73 24.01 -6.75
CA ASN A 657 3.11 22.79 -7.27
C ASN A 657 3.13 22.70 -8.80
N ALA A 658 3.64 23.73 -9.49
CA ALA A 658 3.66 23.76 -10.95
C ALA A 658 4.38 22.56 -11.58
N ASP A 659 5.40 22.02 -10.88
CA ASP A 659 6.17 20.85 -11.32
C ASP A 659 5.41 19.52 -11.13
N GLU A 660 4.32 19.50 -10.37
CA GLU A 660 3.48 18.31 -10.17
C GLU A 660 2.63 18.00 -11.40
N TYR A 661 2.39 19.01 -12.26
CA TYR A 661 1.53 18.87 -13.44
C TYR A 661 2.34 18.69 -14.71
N LYS A 662 2.01 17.63 -15.45
CA LYS A 662 2.58 17.29 -16.76
C LYS A 662 2.17 18.27 -17.85
N ALA A 663 0.90 18.70 -17.82
CA ALA A 663 0.33 19.66 -18.77
C ALA A 663 -0.66 20.60 -18.08
N ARG A 664 -0.76 21.82 -18.59
CA ARG A 664 -1.61 22.90 -18.05
C ARG A 664 -2.22 23.68 -19.18
N ARG A 665 -3.52 23.99 -19.08
CA ARG A 665 -4.27 24.70 -20.11
C ARG A 665 -5.22 25.73 -19.51
N VAL A 666 -5.32 26.89 -20.14
CA VAL A 666 -6.40 27.83 -19.95
C VAL A 666 -7.14 27.98 -21.27
N SER A 667 -8.46 27.93 -21.25
CA SER A 667 -9.28 28.24 -22.41
C SER A 667 -10.38 29.24 -22.06
N VAL A 668 -10.71 30.11 -23.03
CA VAL A 668 -11.73 31.17 -22.92
C VAL A 668 -12.83 30.91 -23.95
N TRP A 669 -14.04 30.86 -23.47
CA TRP A 669 -15.23 30.57 -24.26
C TRP A 669 -16.25 31.72 -24.15
N VAL A 670 -16.91 32.07 -25.24
CA VAL A 670 -17.88 33.17 -25.29
C VAL A 670 -19.15 32.78 -26.03
N LYS A 671 -20.25 33.39 -25.64
CA LYS A 671 -21.54 33.27 -26.32
C LYS A 671 -22.11 34.65 -26.62
#